data_2d2fdcfb03a903d88002e5abba0197be
#
_entry.id   2d2fdcfb03a903d88002e5abba0197be
#
_cell.length_a   1.000
_cell.length_b   1.000
_cell.length_c   1.000
_cell.angle_alpha   90.00
_cell.angle_beta   90.00
_cell.angle_gamma   90.00
#
_symmetry.space_group_name_H-M   'P 1'
#
loop_
_entity.id
_entity.type
_entity.pdbx_description
1 polymer ?
#
loop_
_entity_poly.entity_id
_entity_poly.type
_entity_poly.pdbx_seq_one_letter_code
_entity_poly.pdbx_strand_id
1 'polypeptide(L)'
;MREKILLIDGHSILNRAFYGLPDLTNSEGLHTNAIYGFLNILFKMLEEEKPDYLTVAFDLPAPTFRHEMYDAYKGTRKPMPSELREQVPVMKDVLKAMGIAIISKEGYEADDLLGTVAKRSEAKGMDVTVLSGDRDLLQLATDHICIRIPKTKGGKTTIEDYFAKDVQEKYQLSPLQIIELKALMGDTADNIPGLPGVGEKTATKLLLEYKNVENAYAHVEEIKPNKAKNAFLEHYDLAVLSKKLATINIDSPVEYDWEEARIHDLFTEEAYEFFKELEFKNFLSRFEHGGAEQKIAINVTAVTDWTEAEKLMEEASQKPELGLELLEEKDRVLGLGLAWEDGEETATFAVLPQGFITESYLLEKAQELCQSLGEIFSLNIKSMLKYMDLQQHTSMFDAGLAAYLLNPLKSEYTYDDIAKEYLGEMLPAKEDLLGKLSYEKAAAEQEEALAKSICYMAYAALKSREPLLKALEETGMKTLFMDMEMPLLFTLSDMEKEGIRVNAEELKEYGQRLQVRIEELEKLIWEQAGEEFNINSPKQLGVILFEKLQMPGGKKTKTGYSTAADVLDKLAPEHKIVTDILEYRQLTKLKSTYADGLANYIDAGGRIHSTFNQTITATGRISSTEPNLQNIPIRTELGRLLRKVFIPKEGFVFLDADYSQIELRVLAHMSGDEKLIQAYREAQDIHRMTASQVFHIPFEEVTPLQRRNAKAVNFGIVYGISSFGLSQDLSITRKEAAQYIENYFETYPKIKGFLDGLVEHAKEEGYVTTMFGRRRPVPELKSSNFMQRSFGERVAMNSPIQGTAADIIKVAMIRVHKRLKEENLKSRLILQVHDELLIETAKEEIQEVSKILEEEMKGAAALSVSLEIDMHTGDNWYEAK
;
A
#
# COMPACT_ATOMS: atom_id res chain seq x y z
N MET A 1 -24.40 15.46 -40.05
CA MET A 1 -23.14 14.77 -39.67
C MET A 1 -23.38 13.30 -39.85
N ARG A 2 -22.36 12.51 -40.17
CA ARG A 2 -22.51 11.04 -40.16
C ARG A 2 -22.64 10.58 -38.72
N GLU A 3 -23.46 9.54 -38.48
CA GLU A 3 -23.48 8.87 -37.16
C GLU A 3 -22.15 8.19 -36.92
N LYS A 4 -21.73 8.10 -35.65
CA LYS A 4 -20.44 7.54 -35.23
C LYS A 4 -20.64 6.29 -34.40
N ILE A 5 -19.80 5.29 -34.62
CA ILE A 5 -19.77 4.09 -33.81
C ILE A 5 -18.37 3.86 -33.22
N LEU A 6 -18.32 3.57 -31.91
CA LEU A 6 -17.12 3.14 -31.21
C LEU A 6 -17.17 1.63 -30.96
N LEU A 7 -16.20 0.92 -31.48
CA LEU A 7 -16.00 -0.51 -31.31
C LEU A 7 -14.77 -0.78 -30.46
N ILE A 8 -14.87 -1.58 -29.41
CA ILE A 8 -13.78 -1.82 -28.45
C ILE A 8 -13.44 -3.30 -28.37
N ASP A 9 -12.17 -3.64 -28.48
CA ASP A 9 -11.62 -4.94 -28.18
C ASP A 9 -11.49 -5.10 -26.64
N GLY A 10 -12.42 -5.81 -26.04
CA GLY A 10 -12.54 -5.93 -24.59
C GLY A 10 -11.32 -6.57 -23.94
N HIS A 11 -10.84 -7.71 -24.46
CA HIS A 11 -9.66 -8.37 -23.90
C HIS A 11 -8.37 -7.58 -24.09
N SER A 12 -8.17 -6.96 -25.23
CA SER A 12 -6.99 -6.17 -25.52
C SER A 12 -6.87 -4.97 -24.55
N ILE A 13 -7.98 -4.24 -24.34
CA ILE A 13 -7.99 -3.07 -23.46
C ILE A 13 -7.90 -3.47 -21.97
N LEU A 14 -8.56 -4.56 -21.56
CA LEU A 14 -8.43 -5.09 -20.19
C LEU A 14 -7.00 -5.55 -19.87
N ASN A 15 -6.37 -6.32 -20.78
CA ASN A 15 -4.97 -6.71 -20.61
C ASN A 15 -4.06 -5.49 -20.46
N ARG A 16 -4.28 -4.50 -21.29
CA ARG A 16 -3.50 -3.28 -21.24
C ARG A 16 -3.67 -2.52 -19.94
N ALA A 17 -4.89 -2.39 -19.46
CA ALA A 17 -5.22 -1.75 -18.20
C ALA A 17 -4.57 -2.49 -17.02
N PHE A 18 -4.64 -3.82 -17.02
CA PHE A 18 -4.04 -4.68 -15.99
C PHE A 18 -2.53 -4.46 -15.83
N TYR A 19 -1.79 -4.42 -16.94
CA TYR A 19 -0.33 -4.20 -16.89
C TYR A 19 0.06 -2.72 -16.84
N GLY A 20 -0.86 -1.81 -17.08
CA GLY A 20 -0.63 -0.36 -17.09
C GLY A 20 -0.82 0.32 -15.75
N LEU A 21 -1.56 -0.28 -14.84
CA LEU A 21 -1.86 0.23 -13.51
C LEU A 21 -1.23 -0.66 -12.43
N PRO A 22 -0.91 -0.10 -11.25
CA PRO A 22 -0.59 -0.89 -10.07
C PRO A 22 -1.73 -1.86 -9.74
N ASP A 23 -1.43 -2.87 -8.94
CA ASP A 23 -2.44 -3.77 -8.42
C ASP A 23 -3.38 -2.98 -7.48
N LEU A 24 -4.68 -3.05 -7.76
CA LEU A 24 -5.76 -2.45 -6.99
C LEU A 24 -6.75 -3.55 -6.62
N THR A 25 -7.15 -3.58 -5.38
CA THR A 25 -8.19 -4.50 -4.87
C THR A 25 -9.25 -3.71 -4.10
N ASN A 26 -10.50 -4.16 -4.16
CA ASN A 26 -11.54 -3.64 -3.28
C ASN A 26 -11.42 -4.27 -1.88
N SER A 27 -12.26 -3.84 -0.93
CA SER A 27 -12.28 -4.34 0.45
C SER A 27 -12.57 -5.84 0.58
N GLU A 28 -13.19 -6.47 -0.42
CA GLU A 28 -13.45 -7.91 -0.48
C GLU A 28 -12.28 -8.73 -1.06
N GLY A 29 -11.21 -8.04 -1.50
CA GLY A 29 -10.02 -8.66 -2.07
C GLY A 29 -10.12 -9.00 -3.56
N LEU A 30 -11.15 -8.53 -4.26
CA LEU A 30 -11.27 -8.64 -5.71
C LEU A 30 -10.29 -7.66 -6.36
N HIS A 31 -9.47 -8.13 -7.31
CA HIS A 31 -8.63 -7.25 -8.10
C HIS A 31 -9.48 -6.40 -9.05
N THR A 32 -9.21 -5.09 -9.10
CA THR A 32 -10.06 -4.11 -9.81
C THR A 32 -9.29 -3.22 -10.79
N ASN A 33 -7.97 -3.31 -10.82
CA ASN A 33 -7.11 -2.44 -11.63
C ASN A 33 -7.40 -2.51 -13.15
N ALA A 34 -7.72 -3.69 -13.68
CA ALA A 34 -8.05 -3.84 -15.11
C ALA A 34 -9.40 -3.18 -15.44
N ILE A 35 -10.41 -3.38 -14.60
CA ILE A 35 -11.75 -2.77 -14.76
C ILE A 35 -11.63 -1.24 -14.66
N TYR A 36 -10.95 -0.74 -13.63
CA TYR A 36 -10.74 0.69 -13.43
C TYR A 36 -10.03 1.34 -14.62
N GLY A 37 -8.96 0.73 -15.10
CA GLY A 37 -8.22 1.24 -16.24
C GLY A 37 -8.99 1.15 -17.56
N PHE A 38 -9.79 0.10 -17.75
CA PHE A 38 -10.69 -0.02 -18.90
C PHE A 38 -11.71 1.13 -18.91
N LEU A 39 -12.39 1.37 -17.78
CA LEU A 39 -13.38 2.44 -17.66
C LEU A 39 -12.77 3.83 -17.88
N ASN A 40 -11.56 4.07 -17.39
CA ASN A 40 -10.84 5.33 -17.68
C ASN A 40 -10.62 5.54 -19.18
N ILE A 41 -10.22 4.48 -19.90
CA ILE A 41 -10.02 4.56 -21.35
C ILE A 41 -11.37 4.74 -22.06
N LEU A 42 -12.41 4.01 -21.65
CA LEU A 42 -13.75 4.10 -22.20
C LEU A 42 -14.31 5.53 -22.07
N PHE A 43 -14.32 6.10 -20.86
CA PHE A 43 -14.86 7.44 -20.65
C PHE A 43 -14.07 8.51 -21.44
N LYS A 44 -12.76 8.37 -21.51
CA LYS A 44 -11.95 9.25 -22.35
C LYS A 44 -12.33 9.16 -23.82
N MET A 45 -12.59 7.95 -24.34
CA MET A 45 -13.02 7.77 -25.74
C MET A 45 -14.40 8.35 -25.97
N LEU A 46 -15.34 8.20 -25.04
CA LEU A 46 -16.68 8.79 -25.13
C LEU A 46 -16.60 10.33 -25.16
N GLU A 47 -15.75 10.94 -24.39
CA GLU A 47 -15.55 12.41 -24.36
C GLU A 47 -14.92 12.94 -25.65
N GLU A 48 -13.92 12.21 -26.20
CA GLU A 48 -13.21 12.62 -27.42
C GLU A 48 -14.03 12.37 -28.70
N GLU A 49 -14.61 11.19 -28.85
CA GLU A 49 -15.29 10.75 -30.07
C GLU A 49 -16.76 11.16 -30.12
N LYS A 50 -17.44 11.23 -28.99
CA LYS A 50 -18.89 11.46 -28.89
C LYS A 50 -19.67 10.54 -29.83
N PRO A 51 -19.54 9.22 -29.72
CA PRO A 51 -20.17 8.27 -30.61
C PRO A 51 -21.67 8.17 -30.34
N ASP A 52 -22.45 7.84 -31.37
CA ASP A 52 -23.89 7.54 -31.26
C ASP A 52 -24.14 6.09 -30.85
N TYR A 53 -23.18 5.19 -31.17
CA TYR A 53 -23.23 3.74 -30.92
C TYR A 53 -21.94 3.26 -30.26
N LEU A 54 -22.07 2.27 -29.36
CA LEU A 54 -20.95 1.68 -28.64
C LEU A 54 -21.11 0.17 -28.54
N THR A 55 -20.06 -0.57 -28.85
CA THR A 55 -20.05 -2.03 -28.71
C THR A 55 -18.68 -2.51 -28.25
N VAL A 56 -18.67 -3.46 -27.32
CA VAL A 56 -17.46 -4.14 -26.84
C VAL A 56 -17.47 -5.61 -27.28
N ALA A 57 -16.43 -6.05 -27.96
CA ALA A 57 -16.27 -7.45 -28.38
C ALA A 57 -15.39 -8.22 -27.40
N PHE A 58 -15.77 -9.46 -27.08
CA PHE A 58 -14.97 -10.35 -26.25
C PHE A 58 -14.78 -11.71 -26.91
N ASP A 59 -13.55 -12.25 -26.80
CA ASP A 59 -13.28 -13.64 -27.15
C ASP A 59 -14.00 -14.60 -26.21
N LEU A 60 -14.38 -15.78 -26.72
CA LEU A 60 -14.85 -16.89 -25.93
C LEU A 60 -13.72 -17.92 -25.69
N PRO A 61 -13.72 -18.66 -24.59
CA PRO A 61 -12.71 -19.68 -24.30
C PRO A 61 -12.96 -20.98 -25.10
N ALA A 62 -13.17 -20.84 -26.41
CA ALA A 62 -13.45 -21.92 -27.35
C ALA A 62 -12.47 -21.86 -28.53
N PRO A 63 -12.14 -23.00 -29.17
CA PRO A 63 -11.36 -23.00 -30.40
C PRO A 63 -12.04 -22.18 -31.49
N THR A 64 -11.24 -21.49 -32.29
CA THR A 64 -11.72 -20.73 -33.44
C THR A 64 -11.38 -21.46 -34.75
N PHE A 65 -11.96 -21.04 -35.85
CA PHE A 65 -11.65 -21.60 -37.18
C PHE A 65 -10.14 -21.56 -37.52
N ARG A 66 -9.36 -20.63 -36.87
CA ARG A 66 -7.90 -20.57 -37.04
C ARG A 66 -7.19 -21.74 -36.35
N HIS A 67 -7.70 -22.18 -35.20
CA HIS A 67 -7.18 -23.37 -34.51
C HIS A 67 -7.45 -24.66 -35.32
N GLU A 68 -8.63 -24.72 -36.02
CA GLU A 68 -8.94 -25.83 -36.95
C GLU A 68 -8.02 -25.86 -38.16
N MET A 69 -7.57 -24.68 -38.66
CA MET A 69 -6.61 -24.58 -39.75
C MET A 69 -5.17 -24.86 -39.36
N TYR A 70 -4.80 -24.53 -38.13
CA TYR A 70 -3.42 -24.65 -37.61
C TYR A 70 -3.41 -24.88 -36.11
N ASP A 71 -3.17 -26.11 -35.67
CA ASP A 71 -3.20 -26.51 -34.26
C ASP A 71 -2.25 -25.72 -33.36
N ALA A 72 -1.13 -25.24 -33.91
CA ALA A 72 -0.15 -24.46 -33.15
C ALA A 72 -0.48 -22.96 -33.06
N TYR A 73 -1.61 -22.49 -33.63
CA TYR A 73 -2.04 -21.10 -33.57
C TYR A 73 -2.20 -20.65 -32.11
N LYS A 74 -1.59 -19.52 -31.74
CA LYS A 74 -1.55 -18.96 -30.37
C LYS A 74 -1.00 -19.91 -29.29
N GLY A 75 -0.43 -21.07 -29.67
CA GLY A 75 0.06 -22.10 -28.73
C GLY A 75 1.24 -21.68 -27.87
N THR A 76 1.92 -20.58 -28.19
CA THR A 76 3.02 -20.00 -27.38
C THR A 76 2.53 -18.96 -26.36
N ARG A 77 1.25 -18.56 -26.40
CA ARG A 77 0.71 -17.58 -25.45
C ARG A 77 0.67 -18.15 -24.04
N LYS A 78 1.11 -17.37 -23.07
CA LYS A 78 0.98 -17.72 -21.66
C LYS A 78 -0.50 -17.63 -21.24
N PRO A 79 -0.96 -18.49 -20.32
CA PRO A 79 -2.32 -18.38 -19.78
C PRO A 79 -2.52 -17.01 -19.11
N MET A 80 -3.77 -16.54 -19.19
CA MET A 80 -4.17 -15.29 -18.52
C MET A 80 -3.95 -15.41 -16.99
N PRO A 81 -3.31 -14.40 -16.35
CA PRO A 81 -3.18 -14.36 -14.89
C PRO A 81 -4.52 -14.53 -14.19
N SER A 82 -4.52 -15.18 -13.02
CA SER A 82 -5.74 -15.40 -12.24
C SER A 82 -6.43 -14.09 -11.86
N GLU A 83 -5.63 -13.11 -11.49
CA GLU A 83 -6.03 -11.77 -11.06
C GLU A 83 -6.72 -10.96 -12.19
N LEU A 84 -6.35 -11.21 -13.43
CA LEU A 84 -7.05 -10.64 -14.59
C LEU A 84 -8.28 -11.46 -14.97
N ARG A 85 -8.18 -12.79 -14.84
CA ARG A 85 -9.26 -13.71 -15.23
C ARG A 85 -10.53 -13.47 -14.41
N GLU A 86 -10.40 -13.19 -13.12
CA GLU A 86 -11.55 -12.89 -12.25
C GLU A 86 -12.21 -11.55 -12.59
N GLN A 87 -11.49 -10.59 -13.15
CA GLN A 87 -12.02 -9.28 -13.53
C GLN A 87 -12.84 -9.32 -14.83
N VAL A 88 -12.63 -10.30 -15.72
CA VAL A 88 -13.33 -10.39 -17.02
C VAL A 88 -14.85 -10.52 -16.87
N PRO A 89 -15.40 -11.46 -16.06
CA PRO A 89 -16.84 -11.56 -15.86
C PRO A 89 -17.43 -10.30 -15.23
N VAL A 90 -16.77 -9.75 -14.20
CA VAL A 90 -17.21 -8.52 -13.53
C VAL A 90 -17.27 -7.35 -14.51
N MET A 91 -16.25 -7.20 -15.37
CA MET A 91 -16.26 -6.15 -16.41
C MET A 91 -17.44 -6.30 -17.36
N LYS A 92 -17.78 -7.53 -17.76
CA LYS A 92 -18.94 -7.76 -18.63
C LYS A 92 -20.25 -7.38 -17.94
N ASP A 93 -20.36 -7.65 -16.64
CA ASP A 93 -21.56 -7.30 -15.87
C ASP A 93 -21.68 -5.79 -15.67
N VAL A 94 -20.56 -5.10 -15.40
CA VAL A 94 -20.50 -3.63 -15.38
C VAL A 94 -20.94 -3.03 -16.72
N LEU A 95 -20.41 -3.53 -17.85
CA LEU A 95 -20.81 -3.03 -19.18
C LEU A 95 -22.29 -3.24 -19.47
N LYS A 96 -22.85 -4.40 -19.10
CA LYS A 96 -24.28 -4.66 -19.23
C LYS A 96 -25.12 -3.71 -18.36
N ALA A 97 -24.72 -3.52 -17.11
CA ALA A 97 -25.38 -2.58 -16.21
C ALA A 97 -25.36 -1.14 -16.76
N MET A 98 -24.29 -0.76 -17.45
CA MET A 98 -24.18 0.50 -18.18
C MET A 98 -25.01 0.53 -19.49
N GLY A 99 -25.71 -0.55 -19.86
CA GLY A 99 -26.46 -0.62 -21.11
C GLY A 99 -25.58 -0.68 -22.36
N ILE A 100 -24.32 -1.14 -22.25
CA ILE A 100 -23.37 -1.22 -23.36
C ILE A 100 -23.49 -2.58 -24.05
N ALA A 101 -23.69 -2.58 -25.35
CA ALA A 101 -23.80 -3.79 -26.16
C ALA A 101 -22.49 -4.61 -26.13
N ILE A 102 -22.61 -5.89 -25.82
CA ILE A 102 -21.48 -6.83 -25.79
C ILE A 102 -21.70 -7.90 -26.86
N ILE A 103 -20.71 -8.11 -27.73
CA ILE A 103 -20.75 -9.16 -28.76
C ILE A 103 -19.68 -10.21 -28.51
N SER A 104 -20.03 -11.45 -28.72
CA SER A 104 -19.13 -12.61 -28.72
C SER A 104 -19.74 -13.71 -29.59
N LYS A 105 -18.92 -14.54 -30.24
CA LYS A 105 -19.41 -15.64 -31.09
C LYS A 105 -18.45 -16.81 -31.01
N GLU A 106 -18.98 -17.98 -30.73
CA GLU A 106 -18.21 -19.23 -30.74
C GLU A 106 -17.64 -19.49 -32.15
N GLY A 107 -16.38 -19.92 -32.21
CA GLY A 107 -15.69 -20.19 -33.48
C GLY A 107 -15.00 -18.96 -34.11
N TYR A 108 -15.24 -17.77 -33.62
CA TYR A 108 -14.69 -16.50 -34.12
C TYR A 108 -13.97 -15.72 -33.01
N GLU A 109 -12.99 -14.88 -33.38
CA GLU A 109 -12.27 -14.02 -32.46
C GLU A 109 -12.96 -12.63 -32.39
N ALA A 110 -12.70 -11.88 -31.35
CA ALA A 110 -13.22 -10.51 -31.19
C ALA A 110 -12.87 -9.63 -32.39
N ASP A 111 -11.66 -9.77 -32.96
CA ASP A 111 -11.20 -9.03 -34.14
C ASP A 111 -12.07 -9.30 -35.38
N ASP A 112 -12.55 -10.55 -35.55
CA ASP A 112 -13.43 -10.91 -36.66
C ASP A 112 -14.82 -10.25 -36.50
N LEU A 113 -15.32 -10.20 -35.27
CA LEU A 113 -16.60 -9.56 -34.96
C LEU A 113 -16.49 -8.04 -35.13
N LEU A 114 -15.41 -7.43 -34.63
CA LEU A 114 -15.13 -6.01 -34.79
C LEU A 114 -14.99 -5.63 -36.26
N GLY A 115 -14.25 -6.44 -37.04
CA GLY A 115 -14.07 -6.25 -38.48
C GLY A 115 -15.40 -6.34 -39.25
N THR A 116 -16.24 -7.30 -38.88
CA THR A 116 -17.57 -7.49 -39.49
C THR A 116 -18.48 -6.30 -39.20
N VAL A 117 -18.58 -5.89 -37.93
CA VAL A 117 -19.44 -4.75 -37.53
C VAL A 117 -18.88 -3.44 -38.12
N ALA A 118 -17.56 -3.24 -38.13
CA ALA A 118 -16.93 -2.05 -38.71
C ALA A 118 -17.29 -1.90 -40.20
N LYS A 119 -17.19 -2.99 -40.99
CA LYS A 119 -17.51 -2.95 -42.41
C LYS A 119 -19.01 -2.77 -42.67
N ARG A 120 -19.89 -3.38 -41.85
CA ARG A 120 -21.33 -3.16 -41.90
C ARG A 120 -21.72 -1.72 -41.57
N SER A 121 -21.03 -1.10 -40.58
CA SER A 121 -21.24 0.29 -40.20
C SER A 121 -20.81 1.26 -41.30
N GLU A 122 -19.62 1.04 -41.88
CA GLU A 122 -19.10 1.83 -42.99
C GLU A 122 -20.07 1.77 -44.20
N ALA A 123 -20.60 0.57 -44.52
CA ALA A 123 -21.57 0.39 -45.59
C ALA A 123 -22.90 1.12 -45.32
N LYS A 124 -23.27 1.35 -44.07
CA LYS A 124 -24.42 2.18 -43.65
C LYS A 124 -24.12 3.68 -43.68
N GLY A 125 -22.89 4.08 -43.98
CA GLY A 125 -22.49 5.48 -44.08
C GLY A 125 -22.07 6.10 -42.75
N MET A 126 -21.72 5.30 -41.75
CA MET A 126 -21.21 5.75 -40.45
C MET A 126 -19.71 5.98 -40.49
N ASP A 127 -19.21 6.82 -39.59
CA ASP A 127 -17.80 6.91 -39.26
C ASP A 127 -17.52 5.93 -38.10
N VAL A 128 -16.48 5.10 -38.24
CA VAL A 128 -16.18 3.99 -37.34
C VAL A 128 -14.87 4.23 -36.63
N THR A 129 -14.84 4.09 -35.32
CA THR A 129 -13.62 4.08 -34.51
C THR A 129 -13.48 2.68 -33.87
N VAL A 130 -12.35 2.01 -34.13
CA VAL A 130 -12.01 0.72 -33.50
C VAL A 130 -10.86 0.94 -32.53
N LEU A 131 -11.09 0.69 -31.25
CA LEU A 131 -10.12 0.81 -30.15
C LEU A 131 -9.57 -0.58 -29.81
N SER A 132 -8.30 -0.82 -30.08
CA SER A 132 -7.57 -2.04 -29.70
C SER A 132 -6.08 -1.79 -29.58
N GLY A 133 -5.37 -2.60 -28.81
CA GLY A 133 -3.93 -2.67 -28.81
C GLY A 133 -3.34 -3.51 -29.94
N ASP A 134 -4.16 -4.23 -30.68
CA ASP A 134 -3.73 -5.12 -31.74
C ASP A 134 -3.55 -4.37 -33.07
N ARG A 135 -2.39 -4.56 -33.67
CA ARG A 135 -2.04 -3.93 -34.95
C ARG A 135 -2.60 -4.68 -36.16
N ASP A 136 -3.11 -5.88 -35.97
CA ASP A 136 -3.71 -6.66 -37.04
C ASP A 136 -4.98 -5.98 -37.54
N LEU A 137 -5.67 -5.26 -36.66
CA LEU A 137 -6.83 -4.44 -37.01
C LEU A 137 -6.51 -3.27 -38.00
N LEU A 138 -5.24 -2.90 -38.18
CA LEU A 138 -4.84 -1.90 -39.18
C LEU A 138 -5.26 -2.28 -40.61
N GLN A 139 -5.45 -3.58 -40.88
CA GLN A 139 -5.98 -4.07 -42.16
C GLN A 139 -7.38 -3.54 -42.50
N LEU A 140 -8.15 -3.13 -41.46
CA LEU A 140 -9.52 -2.63 -41.59
C LEU A 140 -9.60 -1.14 -41.92
N ALA A 141 -8.50 -0.39 -41.71
CA ALA A 141 -8.48 1.05 -41.83
C ALA A 141 -8.90 1.53 -43.22
N THR A 142 -9.76 2.55 -43.26
CA THR A 142 -10.23 3.23 -44.48
C THR A 142 -10.25 4.74 -44.26
N ASP A 143 -10.91 5.48 -45.12
CA ASP A 143 -11.17 6.91 -44.90
C ASP A 143 -12.26 7.15 -43.86
N HIS A 144 -13.04 6.12 -43.51
CA HIS A 144 -14.16 6.15 -42.55
C HIS A 144 -14.03 5.17 -41.40
N ILE A 145 -13.02 4.29 -41.41
CA ILE A 145 -12.66 3.41 -40.31
C ILE A 145 -11.32 3.83 -39.75
N CYS A 146 -11.32 4.37 -38.57
CA CYS A 146 -10.14 4.73 -37.79
C CYS A 146 -9.78 3.63 -36.80
N ILE A 147 -8.53 3.18 -36.78
CA ILE A 147 -8.00 2.28 -35.77
C ILE A 147 -7.23 3.08 -34.74
N ARG A 148 -7.70 3.10 -33.50
CA ARG A 148 -7.07 3.79 -32.36
C ARG A 148 -6.27 2.81 -31.52
N ILE A 149 -4.97 3.04 -31.44
CA ILE A 149 -4.04 2.18 -30.70
C ILE A 149 -3.49 2.95 -29.50
N PRO A 150 -3.87 2.57 -28.25
CA PRO A 150 -3.29 3.16 -27.07
C PRO A 150 -1.80 2.79 -26.95
N LYS A 151 -0.95 3.73 -26.54
CA LYS A 151 0.50 3.57 -26.38
C LYS A 151 0.97 4.19 -25.08
N THR A 152 1.64 3.40 -24.23
CA THR A 152 2.19 3.90 -22.96
C THR A 152 3.70 4.07 -23.08
N LYS A 153 4.18 5.30 -22.84
CA LYS A 153 5.61 5.61 -22.76
C LYS A 153 5.87 6.50 -21.56
N GLY A 154 6.74 6.04 -20.64
CA GLY A 154 7.11 6.81 -19.44
C GLY A 154 5.94 7.13 -18.51
N GLY A 155 5.00 6.20 -18.35
CA GLY A 155 3.83 6.37 -17.46
C GLY A 155 2.67 7.21 -18.04
N LYS A 156 2.82 7.77 -19.26
CA LYS A 156 1.73 8.48 -19.96
C LYS A 156 1.18 7.62 -21.08
N THR A 157 -0.15 7.48 -21.14
CA THR A 157 -0.85 6.81 -22.23
C THR A 157 -1.26 7.86 -23.27
N THR A 158 -0.76 7.70 -24.49
CA THR A 158 -1.17 8.44 -25.70
C THR A 158 -1.91 7.49 -26.63
N ILE A 159 -2.76 8.00 -27.50
CA ILE A 159 -3.50 7.23 -28.49
C ILE A 159 -2.96 7.63 -29.87
N GLU A 160 -2.67 6.66 -30.68
CA GLU A 160 -2.28 6.85 -32.09
C GLU A 160 -3.47 6.49 -32.97
N ASP A 161 -3.84 7.38 -33.88
CA ASP A 161 -4.96 7.23 -34.81
C ASP A 161 -4.45 6.80 -36.17
N TYR A 162 -5.10 5.81 -36.79
CA TYR A 162 -4.73 5.24 -38.07
C TYR A 162 -5.93 5.14 -39.01
N PHE A 163 -6.04 6.07 -39.92
CA PHE A 163 -6.82 5.92 -41.14
C PHE A 163 -5.97 5.25 -42.25
N ALA A 164 -6.55 4.94 -43.40
CA ALA A 164 -5.83 4.32 -44.48
C ALA A 164 -4.56 5.12 -44.90
N LYS A 165 -4.63 6.44 -44.87
CA LYS A 165 -3.52 7.34 -45.15
C LYS A 165 -2.39 7.19 -44.11
N ASP A 166 -2.73 7.11 -42.83
CA ASP A 166 -1.73 7.05 -41.75
C ASP A 166 -1.00 5.69 -41.76
N VAL A 167 -1.72 4.61 -42.11
CA VAL A 167 -1.10 3.28 -42.35
C VAL A 167 -0.11 3.36 -43.47
N GLN A 168 -0.50 4.00 -44.60
CA GLN A 168 0.36 4.16 -45.80
C GLN A 168 1.60 5.00 -45.47
N GLU A 169 1.46 6.08 -44.73
CA GLU A 169 2.58 6.96 -44.34
C GLU A 169 3.55 6.24 -43.40
N LYS A 170 3.06 5.49 -42.43
CA LYS A 170 3.90 4.85 -41.42
C LYS A 170 4.55 3.54 -41.85
N TYR A 171 3.81 2.70 -42.57
CA TYR A 171 4.26 1.36 -42.99
C TYR A 171 4.69 1.28 -44.42
N GLN A 172 4.46 2.34 -45.24
CA GLN A 172 4.64 2.37 -46.68
C GLN A 172 3.77 1.34 -47.44
N LEU A 173 2.78 0.77 -46.76
CA LEU A 173 1.89 -0.27 -47.24
C LEU A 173 0.43 0.15 -47.09
N SER A 174 -0.44 -0.28 -47.99
CA SER A 174 -1.88 -0.09 -47.80
C SER A 174 -2.40 -0.95 -46.63
N PRO A 175 -3.55 -0.62 -46.01
CA PRO A 175 -4.15 -1.44 -44.94
C PRO A 175 -4.24 -2.93 -45.30
N LEU A 176 -4.71 -3.29 -46.49
CA LEU A 176 -4.81 -4.69 -46.93
C LEU A 176 -3.43 -5.36 -47.09
N GLN A 177 -2.38 -4.60 -47.37
CA GLN A 177 -1.03 -5.15 -47.41
C GLN A 177 -0.42 -5.46 -46.02
N ILE A 178 -1.06 -5.08 -44.95
CA ILE A 178 -0.70 -5.55 -43.60
C ILE A 178 -0.92 -7.07 -43.47
N ILE A 179 -1.97 -7.61 -44.12
CA ILE A 179 -2.20 -9.07 -44.21
C ILE A 179 -1.02 -9.73 -44.92
N GLU A 180 -0.63 -9.18 -46.06
CA GLU A 180 0.47 -9.69 -46.86
C GLU A 180 1.82 -9.62 -46.12
N LEU A 181 2.03 -8.54 -45.36
CA LEU A 181 3.19 -8.37 -44.49
C LEU A 181 3.30 -9.49 -43.47
N LYS A 182 2.20 -9.78 -42.74
CA LYS A 182 2.12 -10.88 -41.80
C LYS A 182 2.25 -12.26 -42.45
N ALA A 183 1.72 -12.43 -43.65
CA ALA A 183 1.87 -13.65 -44.42
C ALA A 183 3.34 -13.97 -44.74
N LEU A 184 4.17 -12.94 -45.04
CA LEU A 184 5.57 -13.10 -45.34
C LEU A 184 6.48 -13.20 -44.10
N MET A 185 6.29 -12.31 -43.11
CA MET A 185 7.18 -12.27 -41.95
C MET A 185 6.75 -13.17 -40.78
N GLY A 186 5.51 -13.63 -40.81
CA GLY A 186 4.90 -14.33 -39.67
C GLY A 186 4.53 -13.39 -38.53
N ASP A 187 4.01 -13.98 -37.44
CA ASP A 187 3.76 -13.32 -36.17
C ASP A 187 4.12 -14.24 -34.99
N THR A 188 5.10 -13.81 -34.21
CA THR A 188 5.55 -14.59 -33.05
C THR A 188 4.55 -14.55 -31.90
N ALA A 189 3.71 -13.52 -31.80
CA ALA A 189 2.70 -13.39 -30.76
C ALA A 189 1.56 -14.41 -30.95
N ASP A 190 1.16 -14.61 -32.20
CA ASP A 190 0.08 -15.54 -32.58
C ASP A 190 0.59 -16.87 -33.14
N ASN A 191 1.90 -17.03 -33.12
CA ASN A 191 2.57 -18.22 -33.66
C ASN A 191 2.23 -18.49 -35.14
N ILE A 192 2.13 -17.41 -35.91
CA ILE A 192 1.95 -17.49 -37.36
C ILE A 192 3.32 -17.67 -38.01
N PRO A 193 3.51 -18.75 -38.81
CA PRO A 193 4.87 -19.15 -39.22
C PRO A 193 5.58 -18.19 -40.17
N GLY A 194 4.87 -17.59 -41.13
CA GLY A 194 5.48 -16.80 -42.21
C GLY A 194 6.48 -17.60 -43.08
N LEU A 195 7.26 -16.90 -43.86
CA LEU A 195 8.37 -17.48 -44.64
C LEU A 195 9.67 -17.49 -43.79
N PRO A 196 10.32 -18.64 -43.60
CA PRO A 196 11.51 -18.75 -42.77
C PRO A 196 12.63 -17.77 -43.21
N GLY A 197 13.03 -16.89 -42.28
CA GLY A 197 14.10 -15.93 -42.46
C GLY A 197 13.74 -14.69 -43.27
N VAL A 198 12.47 -14.47 -43.56
CA VAL A 198 11.94 -13.22 -44.13
C VAL A 198 11.44 -12.35 -42.95
N GLY A 199 12.12 -11.27 -42.65
CA GLY A 199 11.71 -10.30 -41.65
C GLY A 199 11.02 -9.08 -42.26
N GLU A 200 10.49 -8.19 -41.44
CA GLU A 200 9.70 -7.02 -41.80
C GLU A 200 10.30 -6.19 -42.94
N LYS A 201 11.57 -5.82 -42.85
CA LYS A 201 12.23 -5.00 -43.91
C LYS A 201 12.25 -5.67 -45.28
N THR A 202 12.47 -7.00 -45.31
CA THR A 202 12.47 -7.77 -46.55
C THR A 202 11.08 -7.94 -47.10
N ALA A 203 10.13 -8.25 -46.24
CA ALA A 203 8.72 -8.39 -46.57
C ALA A 203 8.14 -7.08 -47.14
N THR A 204 8.38 -5.95 -46.46
CA THR A 204 7.96 -4.62 -46.92
C THR A 204 8.53 -4.31 -48.31
N LYS A 205 9.83 -4.56 -48.54
CA LYS A 205 10.44 -4.34 -49.84
C LYS A 205 9.79 -5.18 -50.94
N LEU A 206 9.52 -6.44 -50.67
CA LEU A 206 8.84 -7.34 -51.61
C LEU A 206 7.43 -6.86 -51.94
N LEU A 207 6.68 -6.39 -50.92
CA LEU A 207 5.31 -5.91 -51.11
C LEU A 207 5.25 -4.56 -51.86
N LEU A 208 6.25 -3.72 -51.71
CA LEU A 208 6.35 -2.50 -52.50
C LEU A 208 6.56 -2.81 -54.00
N GLU A 209 7.32 -3.86 -54.30
CA GLU A 209 7.64 -4.30 -55.65
C GLU A 209 6.55 -5.16 -56.28
N TYR A 210 6.11 -6.22 -55.56
CA TYR A 210 5.18 -7.25 -56.09
C TYR A 210 3.74 -7.11 -55.64
N LYS A 211 3.42 -6.25 -54.66
CA LYS A 211 2.11 -5.91 -54.12
C LYS A 211 1.47 -6.97 -53.21
N ASN A 212 1.55 -8.26 -53.49
CA ASN A 212 1.00 -9.37 -52.71
C ASN A 212 1.87 -10.62 -52.80
N VAL A 213 1.57 -11.63 -51.96
CA VAL A 213 2.33 -12.89 -51.84
C VAL A 213 2.29 -13.69 -53.14
N GLU A 214 1.12 -13.78 -53.78
CA GLU A 214 0.94 -14.55 -55.00
C GLU A 214 1.74 -14.00 -56.18
N ASN A 215 1.75 -12.67 -56.33
CA ASN A 215 2.51 -12.02 -57.37
C ASN A 215 4.03 -12.09 -57.10
N ALA A 216 4.43 -12.00 -55.85
CA ALA A 216 5.83 -12.24 -55.46
C ALA A 216 6.27 -13.68 -55.81
N TYR A 217 5.44 -14.68 -55.58
CA TYR A 217 5.73 -16.04 -55.95
C TYR A 217 5.76 -16.27 -57.47
N ALA A 218 4.88 -15.61 -58.20
CA ALA A 218 4.87 -15.67 -59.69
C ALA A 218 6.20 -15.11 -60.30
N HIS A 219 6.87 -14.18 -59.60
CA HIS A 219 8.16 -13.58 -60.00
C HIS A 219 9.31 -14.08 -59.12
N VAL A 220 9.23 -15.30 -58.54
CA VAL A 220 10.19 -15.80 -57.57
C VAL A 220 11.63 -15.82 -58.06
N GLU A 221 11.85 -16.01 -59.38
CA GLU A 221 13.17 -16.02 -59.99
C GLU A 221 13.89 -14.66 -59.92
N GLU A 222 13.13 -13.55 -59.84
CA GLU A 222 13.63 -12.18 -59.76
C GLU A 222 13.89 -11.70 -58.35
N ILE A 223 13.38 -12.44 -57.31
CA ILE A 223 13.48 -12.05 -55.93
C ILE A 223 14.93 -12.02 -55.43
N LYS A 224 15.26 -10.93 -54.77
CA LYS A 224 16.53 -10.73 -54.02
C LYS A 224 16.21 -10.28 -52.58
N PRO A 225 16.92 -10.78 -51.57
CA PRO A 225 18.09 -11.69 -51.59
C PRO A 225 17.72 -13.15 -51.86
N ASN A 226 18.68 -13.95 -52.32
CA ASN A 226 18.47 -15.39 -52.57
C ASN A 226 17.84 -16.17 -51.43
N LYS A 227 18.05 -15.73 -50.19
CA LYS A 227 17.43 -16.34 -49.02
C LYS A 227 15.90 -16.23 -49.08
N ALA A 228 15.38 -15.07 -49.46
CA ALA A 228 13.92 -14.86 -49.60
C ALA A 228 13.36 -15.66 -50.79
N LYS A 229 14.09 -15.71 -51.90
CA LYS A 229 13.74 -16.55 -53.07
C LYS A 229 13.63 -18.03 -52.69
N ASN A 230 14.64 -18.56 -52.00
CA ASN A 230 14.63 -19.97 -51.55
C ASN A 230 13.48 -20.23 -50.58
N ALA A 231 13.20 -19.31 -49.65
CA ALA A 231 12.07 -19.44 -48.73
C ALA A 231 10.73 -19.51 -49.45
N PHE A 232 10.52 -18.75 -50.52
CA PHE A 232 9.32 -18.88 -51.36
C PHE A 232 9.27 -20.22 -52.09
N LEU A 233 10.38 -20.70 -52.66
CA LEU A 233 10.41 -21.96 -53.40
C LEU A 233 10.15 -23.17 -52.46
N GLU A 234 10.65 -23.14 -51.26
CA GLU A 234 10.56 -24.27 -50.33
C GLU A 234 9.33 -24.24 -49.42
N HIS A 235 8.79 -23.04 -49.16
CA HIS A 235 7.79 -22.85 -48.09
C HIS A 235 6.60 -21.94 -48.49
N TYR A 236 6.27 -21.84 -49.75
CA TYR A 236 5.16 -21.00 -50.22
C TYR A 236 3.83 -21.34 -49.51
N ASP A 237 3.57 -22.63 -49.24
CA ASP A 237 2.41 -23.09 -48.52
C ASP A 237 2.26 -22.46 -47.14
N LEU A 238 3.38 -22.21 -46.44
CA LEU A 238 3.41 -21.51 -45.18
C LEU A 238 2.98 -20.03 -45.30
N ALA A 239 3.38 -19.36 -46.37
CA ALA A 239 2.95 -18.00 -46.64
C ALA A 239 1.44 -17.92 -46.92
N VAL A 240 0.90 -18.89 -47.68
CA VAL A 240 -0.56 -19.01 -47.97
C VAL A 240 -1.34 -19.30 -46.70
N LEU A 241 -0.85 -20.21 -45.87
CA LEU A 241 -1.43 -20.50 -44.56
C LEU A 241 -1.39 -19.24 -43.65
N SER A 242 -0.22 -18.60 -43.53
CA SER A 242 -0.02 -17.40 -42.73
C SER A 242 -0.93 -16.25 -43.17
N LYS A 243 -1.14 -16.09 -44.46
CA LYS A 243 -2.10 -15.12 -45.02
C LYS A 243 -3.52 -15.37 -44.54
N LYS A 244 -3.96 -16.64 -44.56
CA LYS A 244 -5.30 -17.04 -44.09
C LYS A 244 -5.44 -16.80 -42.58
N LEU A 245 -4.42 -17.11 -41.80
CA LEU A 245 -4.42 -16.92 -40.34
C LEU A 245 -4.43 -15.44 -39.96
N ALA A 246 -3.69 -14.59 -40.69
CA ALA A 246 -3.59 -13.14 -40.44
C ALA A 246 -4.82 -12.35 -40.95
N THR A 247 -5.65 -12.95 -41.80
CA THR A 247 -6.82 -12.26 -42.37
C THR A 247 -7.98 -12.25 -41.37
N ILE A 248 -8.45 -11.05 -41.03
CA ILE A 248 -9.64 -10.84 -40.23
C ILE A 248 -10.87 -11.15 -41.09
N ASN A 249 -11.79 -11.98 -40.56
CA ASN A 249 -13.05 -12.30 -41.24
C ASN A 249 -14.02 -11.14 -41.04
N ILE A 250 -14.35 -10.45 -42.15
CA ILE A 250 -15.25 -9.29 -42.16
C ILE A 250 -16.72 -9.67 -42.49
N ASP A 251 -17.03 -10.96 -42.58
CA ASP A 251 -18.38 -11.51 -42.86
C ASP A 251 -18.72 -12.63 -41.86
N SER A 252 -18.41 -12.42 -40.60
CA SER A 252 -18.72 -13.36 -39.51
C SER A 252 -20.23 -13.43 -39.25
N PRO A 253 -20.79 -14.61 -38.89
CA PRO A 253 -22.21 -14.78 -38.66
C PRO A 253 -22.65 -14.26 -37.31
N VAL A 254 -22.33 -12.98 -37.02
CA VAL A 254 -22.75 -12.28 -35.80
C VAL A 254 -24.08 -11.59 -36.07
N GLU A 255 -25.04 -11.85 -35.21
CA GLU A 255 -26.28 -11.07 -35.12
C GLU A 255 -25.94 -9.77 -34.43
N TYR A 256 -26.35 -8.66 -34.99
CA TYR A 256 -26.00 -7.33 -34.47
C TYR A 256 -27.22 -6.43 -34.46
N ASP A 257 -27.64 -6.05 -33.26
CA ASP A 257 -28.77 -5.14 -33.07
C ASP A 257 -28.25 -3.71 -32.91
N TRP A 258 -28.66 -2.83 -33.82
CA TRP A 258 -28.27 -1.42 -33.83
C TRP A 258 -28.96 -0.62 -32.71
N GLU A 259 -30.17 -1.02 -32.31
CA GLU A 259 -30.88 -0.32 -31.23
C GLU A 259 -30.24 -0.64 -29.86
N GLU A 260 -29.80 -1.88 -29.67
CA GLU A 260 -29.04 -2.29 -28.47
C GLU A 260 -27.69 -1.61 -28.39
N ALA A 261 -27.06 -1.33 -29.55
CA ALA A 261 -25.75 -0.66 -29.60
C ALA A 261 -25.83 0.87 -29.48
N ARG A 262 -27.02 1.47 -29.59
CA ARG A 262 -27.22 2.90 -29.46
C ARG A 262 -26.94 3.32 -28.01
N ILE A 263 -26.12 4.38 -27.85
CA ILE A 263 -25.81 4.89 -26.52
C ILE A 263 -27.03 5.59 -25.93
N HIS A 264 -27.45 5.12 -24.78
CA HIS A 264 -28.45 5.74 -23.92
C HIS A 264 -27.77 6.33 -22.67
N ASP A 265 -28.49 6.39 -21.57
CA ASP A 265 -27.87 6.74 -20.29
C ASP A 265 -26.96 5.59 -19.81
N LEU A 266 -25.65 5.85 -19.74
CA LEU A 266 -24.64 4.87 -19.29
C LEU A 266 -24.52 4.83 -17.75
N PHE A 267 -25.09 5.80 -17.08
CA PHE A 267 -25.02 5.97 -15.63
C PHE A 267 -26.31 5.51 -14.95
N THR A 268 -26.68 4.25 -15.21
CA THR A 268 -27.88 3.63 -14.63
C THR A 268 -27.73 3.37 -13.14
N GLU A 269 -28.86 3.16 -12.44
CA GLU A 269 -28.85 2.76 -11.03
C GLU A 269 -28.10 1.43 -10.80
N GLU A 270 -28.24 0.47 -11.70
CA GLU A 270 -27.55 -0.81 -11.65
C GLU A 270 -26.03 -0.64 -11.82
N ALA A 271 -25.58 0.23 -12.73
CA ALA A 271 -24.17 0.56 -12.88
C ALA A 271 -23.61 1.28 -11.64
N TYR A 272 -24.41 2.14 -11.00
CA TYR A 272 -24.01 2.81 -9.76
C TYR A 272 -23.67 1.81 -8.65
N GLU A 273 -24.50 0.79 -8.44
CA GLU A 273 -24.24 -0.24 -7.44
C GLU A 273 -22.94 -1.02 -7.73
N PHE A 274 -22.68 -1.38 -9.01
CA PHE A 274 -21.39 -1.99 -9.37
C PHE A 274 -20.19 -1.08 -9.09
N PHE A 275 -20.27 0.21 -9.40
CA PHE A 275 -19.17 1.14 -9.12
C PHE A 275 -18.93 1.33 -7.61
N LYS A 276 -20.00 1.25 -6.81
CA LYS A 276 -19.93 1.28 -5.34
C LYS A 276 -19.26 0.02 -4.78
N GLU A 277 -19.68 -1.18 -5.22
CA GLU A 277 -19.06 -2.46 -4.85
C GLU A 277 -17.57 -2.54 -5.24
N LEU A 278 -17.23 -2.00 -6.42
CA LEU A 278 -15.86 -1.95 -6.91
C LEU A 278 -15.03 -0.81 -6.29
N GLU A 279 -15.65 0.04 -5.48
CA GLU A 279 -15.01 1.19 -4.79
C GLU A 279 -14.43 2.23 -5.74
N PHE A 280 -15.06 2.45 -6.89
CA PHE A 280 -14.62 3.40 -7.91
C PHE A 280 -15.11 4.83 -7.63
N LYS A 281 -14.66 5.40 -6.51
CA LYS A 281 -15.07 6.73 -6.02
C LYS A 281 -15.04 7.81 -7.10
N ASN A 282 -13.96 7.87 -7.89
CA ASN A 282 -13.78 8.89 -8.95
C ASN A 282 -14.82 8.79 -10.09
N PHE A 283 -15.48 7.65 -10.26
CA PHE A 283 -16.51 7.50 -11.28
C PHE A 283 -17.92 7.73 -10.75
N LEU A 284 -18.14 7.58 -9.45
CA LEU A 284 -19.45 7.77 -8.82
C LEU A 284 -19.96 9.22 -8.99
N SER A 285 -19.06 10.20 -9.03
CA SER A 285 -19.42 11.60 -9.30
C SER A 285 -20.00 11.87 -10.69
N ARG A 286 -19.89 10.91 -11.64
CA ARG A 286 -20.48 11.02 -13.00
C ARG A 286 -21.97 10.64 -13.05
N PHE A 287 -22.50 10.03 -11.99
CA PHE A 287 -23.91 9.66 -11.90
C PHE A 287 -24.74 10.87 -11.45
N GLU A 288 -25.33 11.60 -12.40
CA GLU A 288 -26.20 12.75 -12.11
C GLU A 288 -27.55 12.34 -11.46
N HIS A 289 -27.94 11.07 -11.56
CA HIS A 289 -29.24 10.55 -11.15
C HIS A 289 -29.15 9.18 -10.43
N GLY A 290 -28.02 8.89 -9.81
CA GLY A 290 -27.88 7.68 -8.98
C GLY A 290 -28.89 7.71 -7.85
N GLY A 291 -29.76 6.71 -7.83
CA GLY A 291 -30.89 6.37 -6.99
C GLY A 291 -31.19 7.28 -5.80
N ALA A 292 -32.38 7.25 -5.32
CA ALA A 292 -32.86 7.99 -4.15
C ALA A 292 -32.11 7.66 -2.82
N GLU A 293 -30.82 7.51 -2.87
CA GLU A 293 -29.94 7.82 -1.75
C GLU A 293 -29.86 9.34 -1.70
N GLN A 294 -30.54 9.90 -0.73
CA GLN A 294 -30.52 11.29 -0.40
C GLN A 294 -29.10 11.84 -0.57
N LYS A 295 -28.91 12.78 -1.52
CA LYS A 295 -27.88 13.80 -1.33
C LYS A 295 -28.28 14.43 0.00
N ILE A 296 -27.63 13.98 1.06
CA ILE A 296 -27.88 14.57 2.37
C ILE A 296 -27.39 16.00 2.20
N ALA A 297 -28.35 16.90 2.10
CA ALA A 297 -28.07 18.31 2.08
C ALA A 297 -27.61 18.69 3.49
N ILE A 298 -26.33 18.44 3.78
CA ILE A 298 -25.73 18.94 5.01
C ILE A 298 -25.76 20.47 4.88
N ASN A 299 -26.49 21.11 5.78
CA ASN A 299 -26.58 22.56 5.85
C ASN A 299 -25.24 23.13 6.31
N VAL A 300 -24.38 23.51 5.37
CA VAL A 300 -23.07 24.09 5.67
C VAL A 300 -23.22 25.57 6.00
N THR A 301 -22.86 25.96 7.20
CA THR A 301 -22.86 27.36 7.64
C THR A 301 -21.43 27.80 7.98
N ALA A 302 -20.86 28.68 7.15
CA ALA A 302 -19.60 29.33 7.45
C ALA A 302 -19.82 30.55 8.35
N VAL A 303 -19.11 30.66 9.46
CA VAL A 303 -19.19 31.72 10.44
C VAL A 303 -17.84 32.46 10.48
N THR A 304 -17.88 33.75 10.09
CA THR A 304 -16.69 34.62 10.05
C THR A 304 -16.92 35.94 10.84
N ASP A 305 -18.18 36.19 11.29
CA ASP A 305 -18.49 37.29 12.18
C ASP A 305 -18.31 36.88 13.65
N TRP A 306 -17.64 37.72 14.42
CA TRP A 306 -17.35 37.45 15.82
C TRP A 306 -18.63 37.38 16.70
N THR A 307 -19.64 38.21 16.42
CA THR A 307 -20.90 38.22 17.21
C THR A 307 -21.71 36.95 16.94
N GLU A 308 -21.70 36.47 15.70
CA GLU A 308 -22.34 35.21 15.33
C GLU A 308 -21.57 34.02 15.95
N ALA A 309 -20.22 34.03 15.93
CA ALA A 309 -19.41 33.03 16.56
C ALA A 309 -19.66 32.90 18.07
N GLU A 310 -19.73 34.02 18.82
CA GLU A 310 -20.04 34.00 20.26
C GLU A 310 -21.42 33.37 20.56
N LYS A 311 -22.45 33.72 19.78
CA LYS A 311 -23.79 33.12 19.95
C LYS A 311 -23.76 31.63 19.63
N LEU A 312 -23.01 31.23 18.59
CA LEU A 312 -22.88 29.85 18.20
C LEU A 312 -22.19 29.04 19.31
N MET A 313 -21.11 29.57 19.91
CA MET A 313 -20.40 28.93 21.02
C MET A 313 -21.28 28.78 22.25
N GLU A 314 -22.09 29.82 22.57
CA GLU A 314 -23.04 29.73 23.66
C GLU A 314 -24.10 28.64 23.39
N GLU A 315 -24.65 28.57 22.15
CA GLU A 315 -25.56 27.51 21.76
C GLU A 315 -24.92 26.13 21.82
N ALA A 316 -23.73 25.95 21.22
CA ALA A 316 -22.98 24.71 21.23
C ALA A 316 -22.73 24.20 22.67
N SER A 317 -22.45 25.12 23.60
CA SER A 317 -22.20 24.79 25.01
C SER A 317 -23.41 24.17 25.75
N GLN A 318 -24.62 24.28 25.19
CA GLN A 318 -25.85 23.72 25.75
C GLN A 318 -26.22 22.36 25.14
N LYS A 319 -25.50 21.89 24.11
CA LYS A 319 -25.81 20.63 23.45
C LYS A 319 -25.23 19.46 24.24
N PRO A 320 -25.96 18.34 24.40
CA PRO A 320 -25.48 17.17 25.15
C PRO A 320 -24.43 16.37 24.37
N GLU A 321 -24.45 16.42 23.06
CA GLU A 321 -23.58 15.73 22.13
C GLU A 321 -23.10 16.70 21.04
N LEU A 322 -21.81 16.70 20.77
CA LEU A 322 -21.20 17.62 19.81
C LEU A 322 -20.13 16.91 18.97
N GLY A 323 -20.31 16.95 17.64
CA GLY A 323 -19.23 16.74 16.70
C GLY A 323 -18.33 17.97 16.68
N LEU A 324 -17.07 17.82 17.05
CA LEU A 324 -16.11 18.91 17.16
C LEU A 324 -14.81 18.56 16.44
N GLU A 325 -14.42 19.40 15.49
CA GLU A 325 -13.20 19.22 14.72
C GLU A 325 -12.37 20.50 14.68
N LEU A 326 -11.14 20.39 15.09
CA LEU A 326 -10.15 21.46 14.95
C LEU A 326 -9.29 21.18 13.73
N LEU A 327 -9.56 21.89 12.62
CA LEU A 327 -8.72 21.73 11.43
C LEU A 327 -7.40 22.46 11.59
N GLU A 328 -6.31 21.72 11.57
CA GLU A 328 -4.95 22.25 11.61
C GLU A 328 -4.13 21.81 10.39
N GLU A 329 -3.19 22.62 9.97
CA GLU A 329 -2.13 22.26 9.04
C GLU A 329 -0.88 23.11 9.30
N LYS A 330 0.30 22.47 9.43
CA LYS A 330 1.59 23.14 9.68
C LYS A 330 1.60 24.06 10.91
N ASP A 331 1.10 23.56 12.03
CA ASP A 331 1.01 24.26 13.30
C ASP A 331 0.11 25.53 13.28
N ARG A 332 -0.79 25.63 12.32
CA ARG A 332 -1.79 26.69 12.22
C ARG A 332 -3.20 26.14 12.31
N VAL A 333 -4.03 26.78 13.09
CA VAL A 333 -5.47 26.47 13.18
C VAL A 333 -6.21 27.19 12.07
N LEU A 334 -6.83 26.43 11.18
CA LEU A 334 -7.50 26.93 9.99
C LEU A 334 -9.02 27.04 10.14
N GLY A 335 -9.59 26.42 11.17
CA GLY A 335 -11.02 26.51 11.46
C GLY A 335 -11.46 25.54 12.56
N LEU A 336 -12.65 25.78 13.09
CA LEU A 336 -13.34 24.94 14.07
C LEU A 336 -14.67 24.48 13.49
N GLY A 337 -14.85 23.17 13.36
CA GLY A 337 -16.08 22.52 12.92
C GLY A 337 -16.95 22.12 14.10
N LEU A 338 -18.24 22.40 14.00
CA LEU A 338 -19.24 22.05 15.00
C LEU A 338 -20.41 21.36 14.32
N ALA A 339 -20.94 20.29 14.92
CA ALA A 339 -22.13 19.59 14.48
C ALA A 339 -22.96 19.09 15.66
N TRP A 340 -24.28 19.20 15.57
CA TRP A 340 -25.23 18.65 16.57
C TRP A 340 -26.59 18.37 15.94
N GLU A 341 -27.38 17.54 16.61
CA GLU A 341 -28.76 17.27 16.20
C GLU A 341 -29.67 18.44 16.53
N ASP A 342 -30.44 18.91 15.54
CA ASP A 342 -31.45 19.94 15.68
C ASP A 342 -32.81 19.47 15.14
N GLY A 343 -33.53 18.75 15.98
CA GLY A 343 -34.77 18.07 15.61
C GLY A 343 -34.51 16.83 14.76
N GLU A 344 -35.01 16.86 13.50
CA GLU A 344 -34.75 15.77 12.52
C GLU A 344 -33.55 16.07 11.60
N GLU A 345 -32.97 17.25 11.69
CA GLU A 345 -31.83 17.68 10.87
C GLU A 345 -30.54 17.75 11.70
N THR A 346 -29.40 17.66 11.05
CA THR A 346 -28.10 17.91 11.67
C THR A 346 -27.61 19.30 11.28
N ALA A 347 -27.42 20.16 12.26
CA ALA A 347 -26.83 21.47 12.07
C ALA A 347 -25.30 21.37 12.02
N THR A 348 -24.67 22.03 11.03
CA THR A 348 -23.21 22.04 10.88
C THR A 348 -22.68 23.44 10.64
N PHE A 349 -21.57 23.75 11.30
CA PHE A 349 -20.95 25.06 11.28
C PHE A 349 -19.43 24.94 11.11
N ALA A 350 -18.86 25.86 10.32
CA ALA A 350 -17.41 26.04 10.22
C ALA A 350 -17.06 27.47 10.67
N VAL A 351 -16.45 27.62 11.82
CA VAL A 351 -15.96 28.91 12.32
C VAL A 351 -14.54 29.13 11.81
N LEU A 352 -14.36 30.16 10.99
CA LEU A 352 -13.11 30.43 10.28
C LEU A 352 -12.37 31.64 10.88
N PRO A 353 -11.03 31.63 10.94
CA PRO A 353 -10.25 32.76 11.42
C PRO A 353 -10.44 33.99 10.52
N GLN A 354 -11.15 35.02 11.02
CA GLN A 354 -11.31 36.31 10.35
C GLN A 354 -11.50 37.43 11.37
N GLY A 355 -10.80 38.54 11.20
CA GLY A 355 -10.96 39.72 12.07
C GLY A 355 -10.64 39.44 13.54
N PHE A 356 -11.66 39.47 14.42
CA PHE A 356 -11.51 39.15 15.84
C PHE A 356 -11.55 37.65 16.17
N ILE A 357 -11.99 36.82 15.23
CA ILE A 357 -11.88 35.35 15.34
C ILE A 357 -10.43 34.97 15.00
N THR A 358 -9.59 34.90 16.02
CA THR A 358 -8.18 34.51 15.89
C THR A 358 -8.01 33.01 16.11
N GLU A 359 -6.86 32.47 15.74
CA GLU A 359 -6.50 31.08 16.07
C GLU A 359 -6.58 30.82 17.57
N SER A 360 -6.10 31.75 18.40
CA SER A 360 -6.18 31.66 19.87
C SER A 360 -7.62 31.65 20.38
N TYR A 361 -8.51 32.43 19.77
CA TYR A 361 -9.94 32.43 20.09
C TYR A 361 -10.55 31.05 19.80
N LEU A 362 -10.28 30.46 18.64
CA LEU A 362 -10.79 29.14 18.29
C LEU A 362 -10.31 28.05 19.25
N LEU A 363 -9.04 28.11 19.65
CA LEU A 363 -8.47 27.18 20.62
C LEU A 363 -9.09 27.32 22.02
N GLU A 364 -9.26 28.56 22.50
CA GLU A 364 -9.92 28.85 23.78
C GLU A 364 -11.36 28.31 23.79
N LYS A 365 -12.14 28.62 22.74
CA LYS A 365 -13.52 28.15 22.63
C LYS A 365 -13.64 26.63 22.48
N ALA A 366 -12.80 26.00 21.68
CA ALA A 366 -12.77 24.54 21.57
C ALA A 366 -12.44 23.88 22.93
N GLN A 367 -11.50 24.43 23.70
CA GLN A 367 -11.17 23.94 25.03
C GLN A 367 -12.32 24.14 26.01
N GLU A 368 -13.00 25.31 26.01
CA GLU A 368 -14.19 25.59 26.83
C GLU A 368 -15.31 24.55 26.53
N LEU A 369 -15.59 24.29 25.24
CA LEU A 369 -16.58 23.32 24.80
C LEU A 369 -16.21 21.90 25.30
N CYS A 370 -14.97 21.47 25.12
CA CYS A 370 -14.52 20.16 25.60
C CYS A 370 -14.63 19.99 27.13
N GLN A 371 -14.51 21.07 27.88
CA GLN A 371 -14.61 21.02 29.35
C GLN A 371 -16.04 21.13 29.89
N SER A 372 -16.96 21.71 29.11
CA SER A 372 -18.33 22.01 29.56
C SER A 372 -19.37 20.95 29.17
N LEU A 373 -19.07 20.11 28.16
CA LEU A 373 -20.03 19.17 27.55
C LEU A 373 -19.94 17.76 28.10
N GLY A 374 -21.06 17.01 27.95
CA GLY A 374 -21.14 15.60 28.27
C GLY A 374 -20.31 14.73 27.34
N GLU A 375 -20.54 14.81 26.02
CA GLU A 375 -19.91 13.96 25.02
C GLU A 375 -19.41 14.76 23.79
N ILE A 376 -18.13 14.55 23.44
CA ILE A 376 -17.47 15.15 22.28
C ILE A 376 -17.05 14.06 21.30
N PHE A 377 -17.37 14.24 20.02
CA PHE A 377 -17.03 13.30 18.96
C PHE A 377 -16.11 13.99 17.96
N SER A 378 -14.99 13.37 17.63
CA SER A 378 -14.00 13.85 16.68
C SER A 378 -13.42 12.71 15.85
N LEU A 379 -12.92 13.02 14.66
CA LEU A 379 -12.19 12.07 13.82
C LEU A 379 -10.77 11.83 14.35
N ASN A 380 -10.18 12.81 15.05
CA ASN A 380 -8.82 12.71 15.58
C ASN A 380 -8.66 13.59 16.83
N ILE A 381 -8.98 13.03 17.98
CA ILE A 381 -8.87 13.76 19.26
C ILE A 381 -7.42 14.14 19.56
N LYS A 382 -6.45 13.28 19.22
CA LYS A 382 -5.05 13.54 19.53
C LYS A 382 -4.51 14.82 18.88
N SER A 383 -4.98 15.18 17.67
CA SER A 383 -4.61 16.44 17.04
C SER A 383 -5.07 17.66 17.84
N MET A 384 -6.25 17.58 18.46
CA MET A 384 -6.76 18.65 19.33
C MET A 384 -5.96 18.74 20.63
N LEU A 385 -5.60 17.59 21.22
CA LEU A 385 -4.83 17.53 22.47
C LEU A 385 -3.45 18.23 22.37
N LYS A 386 -2.88 18.35 21.17
CA LYS A 386 -1.66 19.11 20.92
C LYS A 386 -1.77 20.56 21.42
N TYR A 387 -2.93 21.17 21.29
CA TYR A 387 -3.17 22.59 21.59
C TYR A 387 -3.95 22.82 22.88
N MET A 388 -4.55 21.77 23.44
CA MET A 388 -5.45 21.87 24.60
C MET A 388 -4.92 21.06 25.79
N ASP A 389 -5.21 21.54 26.98
CA ASP A 389 -4.96 20.80 28.20
C ASP A 389 -6.27 20.16 28.71
N LEU A 390 -6.57 18.99 28.15
CA LEU A 390 -7.76 18.22 28.50
C LEU A 390 -7.41 17.04 29.39
N GLN A 391 -8.23 16.79 30.38
CA GLN A 391 -8.04 15.66 31.28
C GLN A 391 -8.80 14.43 30.78
N GLN A 392 -8.30 13.24 31.08
CA GLN A 392 -8.83 11.95 30.60
C GLN A 392 -10.28 11.65 31.03
N HIS A 393 -10.84 12.39 31.99
CA HIS A 393 -12.24 12.18 32.43
C HIS A 393 -13.26 12.87 31.51
N THR A 394 -12.85 13.62 30.51
CA THR A 394 -13.75 14.20 29.50
C THR A 394 -14.34 13.07 28.65
N SER A 395 -15.67 13.03 28.49
CA SER A 395 -16.33 12.04 27.65
C SER A 395 -16.05 12.37 26.18
N MET A 396 -15.18 11.60 25.56
CA MET A 396 -14.73 11.77 24.19
C MET A 396 -14.79 10.47 23.41
N PHE A 397 -15.04 10.56 22.11
CA PHE A 397 -15.04 9.44 21.19
C PHE A 397 -14.24 9.81 19.91
N ASP A 398 -13.21 9.05 19.60
CA ASP A 398 -12.39 9.20 18.40
C ASP A 398 -12.87 8.24 17.31
N ALA A 399 -13.54 8.79 16.29
CA ALA A 399 -14.11 8.00 15.20
C ALA A 399 -13.03 7.38 14.27
N GLY A 400 -11.92 8.07 14.06
CA GLY A 400 -10.80 7.55 13.27
C GLY A 400 -10.13 6.36 13.95
N LEU A 401 -9.95 6.44 15.26
CA LEU A 401 -9.38 5.34 16.06
C LEU A 401 -10.33 4.14 16.13
N ALA A 402 -11.65 4.37 16.24
CA ALA A 402 -12.65 3.30 16.21
C ALA A 402 -12.66 2.60 14.84
N ALA A 403 -12.65 3.35 13.75
CA ALA A 403 -12.58 2.83 12.38
C ALA A 403 -11.27 2.04 12.13
N TYR A 404 -10.14 2.52 12.67
CA TYR A 404 -8.87 1.77 12.63
C TYR A 404 -8.97 0.41 13.31
N LEU A 405 -9.56 0.30 14.48
CA LEU A 405 -9.71 -0.99 15.17
C LEU A 405 -10.55 -1.96 14.36
N LEU A 406 -11.59 -1.47 13.69
CA LEU A 406 -12.47 -2.29 12.86
C LEU A 406 -11.80 -2.75 11.55
N ASN A 407 -10.95 -1.90 10.95
CA ASN A 407 -10.19 -2.24 9.75
C ASN A 407 -8.76 -1.65 9.77
N PRO A 408 -7.79 -2.32 10.41
CA PRO A 408 -6.42 -1.80 10.56
C PRO A 408 -5.56 -1.91 9.30
N LEU A 409 -6.12 -2.32 8.17
CA LEU A 409 -5.39 -2.48 6.89
C LEU A 409 -5.45 -1.23 6.00
N LYS A 410 -6.27 -0.26 6.34
CA LYS A 410 -6.32 1.03 5.64
C LYS A 410 -5.11 1.91 6.00
N SER A 411 -4.69 2.74 5.05
CA SER A 411 -3.61 3.72 5.26
C SER A 411 -4.08 4.99 5.99
N GLU A 412 -5.35 5.36 5.82
CA GLU A 412 -5.96 6.57 6.36
C GLU A 412 -7.44 6.31 6.70
N TYR A 413 -8.00 7.13 7.60
CA TYR A 413 -9.38 7.05 8.07
C TYR A 413 -10.03 8.43 7.89
N THR A 414 -10.37 8.76 6.65
CA THR A 414 -10.94 10.06 6.28
C THR A 414 -12.43 10.13 6.59
N TYR A 415 -12.98 11.34 6.72
CA TYR A 415 -14.41 11.55 7.01
C TYR A 415 -15.33 10.94 5.96
N ASP A 416 -14.95 11.01 4.68
CA ASP A 416 -15.72 10.44 3.56
C ASP A 416 -15.69 8.90 3.57
N ASP A 417 -14.54 8.29 3.94
CA ASP A 417 -14.43 6.84 4.11
C ASP A 417 -15.29 6.34 5.27
N ILE A 418 -15.24 7.05 6.42
CA ILE A 418 -16.04 6.72 7.61
C ILE A 418 -17.54 6.86 7.31
N ALA A 419 -17.95 7.95 6.65
CA ALA A 419 -19.34 8.17 6.26
C ALA A 419 -19.82 7.06 5.30
N LYS A 420 -19.04 6.72 4.30
CA LYS A 420 -19.38 5.65 3.35
C LYS A 420 -19.53 4.29 4.05
N GLU A 421 -18.55 3.92 4.86
CA GLU A 421 -18.45 2.56 5.43
C GLU A 421 -19.46 2.33 6.57
N TYR A 422 -19.70 3.34 7.41
CA TYR A 422 -20.50 3.19 8.62
C TYR A 422 -21.86 3.90 8.59
N LEU A 423 -22.03 4.92 7.71
CA LEU A 423 -23.32 5.61 7.53
C LEU A 423 -24.03 5.20 6.24
N GLY A 424 -23.32 4.61 5.28
CA GLY A 424 -23.82 4.38 3.92
C GLY A 424 -23.97 5.67 3.10
N GLU A 425 -23.32 6.75 3.51
CA GLU A 425 -23.43 8.09 2.95
C GLU A 425 -22.20 8.46 2.12
N MET A 426 -22.44 9.04 0.95
CA MET A 426 -21.37 9.49 0.05
C MET A 426 -21.11 10.98 0.23
N LEU A 427 -20.14 11.32 1.09
CA LEU A 427 -19.64 12.70 1.22
C LEU A 427 -18.54 12.95 0.20
N PRO A 428 -18.47 14.20 -0.37
CA PRO A 428 -17.35 14.57 -1.23
C PRO A 428 -16.01 14.47 -0.47
N ALA A 429 -15.03 13.80 -1.05
CA ALA A 429 -13.68 13.73 -0.47
C ALA A 429 -12.98 15.10 -0.53
N LYS A 430 -11.88 15.25 0.21
CA LYS A 430 -11.04 16.46 0.17
C LYS A 430 -10.64 16.83 -1.26
N GLU A 431 -10.24 15.84 -2.05
CA GLU A 431 -9.81 16.03 -3.44
C GLU A 431 -10.93 16.51 -4.35
N ASP A 432 -12.19 16.15 -4.07
CA ASP A 432 -13.37 16.60 -4.82
C ASP A 432 -13.70 18.06 -4.51
N LEU A 433 -13.47 18.49 -3.26
CA LEU A 433 -13.75 19.85 -2.80
C LEU A 433 -12.61 20.83 -3.12
N LEU A 434 -11.37 20.43 -2.85
CA LEU A 434 -10.18 21.28 -2.86
C LEU A 434 -9.17 20.91 -3.96
N GLY A 435 -9.40 19.83 -4.71
CA GLY A 435 -8.45 19.33 -5.68
C GLY A 435 -7.12 18.95 -5.01
N LYS A 436 -6.03 19.53 -5.49
CA LYS A 436 -4.67 19.28 -4.95
C LYS A 436 -4.21 20.36 -3.96
N LEU A 437 -5.07 21.25 -3.55
CA LEU A 437 -4.72 22.31 -2.59
C LEU A 437 -4.53 21.71 -1.19
N SER A 438 -3.55 22.26 -0.46
CA SER A 438 -3.48 22.06 0.99
C SER A 438 -4.59 22.87 1.67
N TYR A 439 -4.94 22.50 2.89
CA TYR A 439 -5.94 23.26 3.65
C TYR A 439 -5.53 24.71 3.89
N GLU A 440 -4.22 24.96 4.14
CA GLU A 440 -3.67 26.30 4.30
C GLU A 440 -3.89 27.16 3.04
N LYS A 441 -3.68 26.60 1.85
CA LYS A 441 -3.95 27.31 0.58
C LYS A 441 -5.44 27.49 0.35
N ALA A 442 -6.24 26.49 0.66
CA ALA A 442 -7.70 26.57 0.53
C ALA A 442 -8.28 27.65 1.45
N ALA A 443 -7.74 27.85 2.64
CA ALA A 443 -8.13 28.95 3.54
C ALA A 443 -7.93 30.34 2.91
N ALA A 444 -6.97 30.49 2.01
CA ALA A 444 -6.72 31.76 1.31
C ALA A 444 -7.46 31.90 -0.03
N GLU A 445 -7.73 30.79 -0.73
CA GLU A 445 -8.18 30.79 -2.12
C GLU A 445 -9.61 30.24 -2.31
N GLN A 446 -10.09 29.35 -1.42
CA GLN A 446 -11.34 28.59 -1.55
C GLN A 446 -12.05 28.41 -0.19
N GLU A 447 -12.33 29.52 0.50
CA GLU A 447 -12.91 29.54 1.85
C GLU A 447 -14.22 28.73 1.97
N GLU A 448 -15.13 28.83 0.98
CA GLU A 448 -16.39 28.07 0.96
C GLU A 448 -16.16 26.55 0.91
N ALA A 449 -15.22 26.10 0.08
CA ALA A 449 -14.89 24.68 -0.02
C ALA A 449 -14.19 24.15 1.23
N LEU A 450 -13.36 24.98 1.87
CA LEU A 450 -12.78 24.70 3.17
C LEU A 450 -13.86 24.56 4.26
N ALA A 451 -14.81 25.50 4.32
CA ALA A 451 -15.93 25.44 5.27
C ALA A 451 -16.75 24.15 5.09
N LYS A 452 -17.03 23.74 3.84
CA LYS A 452 -17.70 22.47 3.55
C LYS A 452 -16.92 21.28 4.09
N SER A 453 -15.61 21.24 3.85
CA SER A 453 -14.75 20.15 4.34
C SER A 453 -14.78 20.04 5.87
N ILE A 454 -14.70 21.18 6.57
CA ILE A 454 -14.76 21.24 8.04
C ILE A 454 -16.12 20.77 8.57
N CYS A 455 -17.22 21.21 7.95
CA CYS A 455 -18.57 20.79 8.33
C CYS A 455 -18.77 19.28 8.12
N TYR A 456 -18.27 18.73 7.01
CA TYR A 456 -18.36 17.28 6.75
C TYR A 456 -17.53 16.45 7.75
N MET A 457 -16.39 16.94 8.20
CA MET A 457 -15.61 16.30 9.27
C MET A 457 -16.40 16.23 10.56
N ALA A 458 -16.95 17.37 11.03
CA ALA A 458 -17.74 17.44 12.26
C ALA A 458 -19.02 16.59 12.17
N TYR A 459 -19.70 16.62 11.01
CA TYR A 459 -20.86 15.78 10.72
C TYR A 459 -20.52 14.28 10.82
N ALA A 460 -19.48 13.85 10.11
CA ALA A 460 -19.07 12.47 10.10
C ALA A 460 -18.68 11.97 11.49
N ALA A 461 -17.98 12.80 12.27
CA ALA A 461 -17.63 12.50 13.66
C ALA A 461 -18.87 12.27 14.54
N LEU A 462 -19.86 13.17 14.44
CA LEU A 462 -21.12 13.06 15.20
C LEU A 462 -21.91 11.81 14.82
N LYS A 463 -22.19 11.65 13.53
CA LYS A 463 -23.10 10.61 13.04
C LYS A 463 -22.54 9.21 13.12
N SER A 464 -21.23 9.05 12.96
CA SER A 464 -20.57 7.74 12.93
C SER A 464 -20.41 7.11 14.33
N ARG A 465 -20.57 7.87 15.41
CA ARG A 465 -20.39 7.38 16.79
C ARG A 465 -21.20 6.12 17.08
N GLU A 466 -22.52 6.16 16.87
CA GLU A 466 -23.39 5.01 17.16
C GLU A 466 -23.09 3.77 16.30
N PRO A 467 -22.98 3.89 14.95
CA PRO A 467 -22.61 2.75 14.10
C PRO A 467 -21.24 2.16 14.43
N LEU A 468 -20.24 2.99 14.70
CA LEU A 468 -18.90 2.54 15.08
C LEU A 468 -18.90 1.83 16.42
N LEU A 469 -19.60 2.39 17.42
CA LEU A 469 -19.72 1.78 18.75
C LEU A 469 -20.41 0.42 18.69
N LYS A 470 -21.48 0.32 17.90
CA LYS A 470 -22.18 -0.94 17.63
C LYS A 470 -21.26 -1.97 16.97
N ALA A 471 -20.53 -1.58 15.94
CA ALA A 471 -19.57 -2.45 15.24
C ALA A 471 -18.44 -2.92 16.19
N LEU A 472 -17.93 -2.04 17.05
CA LEU A 472 -16.96 -2.41 18.08
C LEU A 472 -17.55 -3.40 19.11
N GLU A 473 -18.81 -3.28 19.44
CA GLU A 473 -19.51 -4.21 20.34
C GLU A 473 -19.72 -5.58 19.69
N GLU A 474 -20.21 -5.62 18.44
CA GLU A 474 -20.40 -6.84 17.65
C GLU A 474 -19.08 -7.58 17.39
N THR A 475 -17.99 -6.87 17.22
CA THR A 475 -16.65 -7.45 17.05
C THR A 475 -15.94 -7.79 18.35
N GLY A 476 -16.52 -7.42 19.50
CA GLY A 476 -15.93 -7.64 20.83
C GLY A 476 -14.75 -6.72 21.17
N MET A 477 -14.55 -5.63 20.42
CA MET A 477 -13.44 -4.69 20.61
C MET A 477 -13.80 -3.42 21.40
N LYS A 478 -15.05 -3.27 21.87
CA LYS A 478 -15.48 -2.10 22.63
C LYS A 478 -14.63 -1.85 23.89
N THR A 479 -14.37 -2.89 24.67
CA THR A 479 -13.50 -2.78 25.86
C THR A 479 -12.08 -2.37 25.50
N LEU A 480 -11.51 -2.97 24.44
CA LEU A 480 -10.20 -2.59 23.94
C LEU A 480 -10.15 -1.11 23.55
N PHE A 481 -11.18 -0.62 22.87
CA PHE A 481 -11.29 0.78 22.47
C PHE A 481 -11.39 1.71 23.68
N MET A 482 -12.36 1.47 24.57
CA MET A 482 -12.67 2.36 25.69
C MET A 482 -11.60 2.36 26.79
N ASP A 483 -11.04 1.17 27.12
CA ASP A 483 -10.17 1.00 28.29
C ASP A 483 -8.67 1.05 27.94
N MET A 484 -8.32 0.96 26.66
CA MET A 484 -6.93 0.98 26.19
C MET A 484 -6.65 2.08 25.16
N GLU A 485 -7.30 2.03 23.99
CA GLU A 485 -6.93 2.93 22.89
C GLU A 485 -7.30 4.39 23.18
N MET A 486 -8.48 4.65 23.72
CA MET A 486 -8.89 6.01 24.10
C MET A 486 -8.01 6.62 25.21
N PRO A 487 -7.74 5.94 26.35
CA PRO A 487 -6.82 6.46 27.35
C PRO A 487 -5.39 6.68 26.84
N LEU A 488 -4.94 5.83 25.91
CA LEU A 488 -3.60 5.95 25.33
C LEU A 488 -3.38 7.26 24.56
N LEU A 489 -4.43 7.83 23.94
CA LEU A 489 -4.35 9.12 23.25
C LEU A 489 -3.75 10.21 24.14
N PHE A 490 -4.20 10.27 25.40
CA PHE A 490 -3.72 11.26 26.40
C PHE A 490 -2.27 10.99 26.80
N THR A 491 -1.91 9.72 26.96
CA THR A 491 -0.52 9.33 27.28
C THR A 491 0.42 9.75 26.14
N LEU A 492 0.05 9.44 24.89
CA LEU A 492 0.87 9.77 23.73
C LEU A 492 0.95 11.30 23.51
N SER A 493 -0.15 12.02 23.70
CA SER A 493 -0.15 13.48 23.61
C SER A 493 0.81 14.13 24.62
N ASP A 494 0.83 13.67 25.86
CA ASP A 494 1.74 14.18 26.86
C ASP A 494 3.20 13.84 26.56
N MET A 495 3.46 12.63 26.02
CA MET A 495 4.81 12.25 25.54
C MET A 495 5.28 13.14 24.40
N GLU A 496 4.38 13.44 23.45
CA GLU A 496 4.68 14.36 22.34
C GLU A 496 4.97 15.78 22.82
N LYS A 497 4.19 16.29 23.79
CA LYS A 497 4.41 17.61 24.39
C LYS A 497 5.71 17.71 25.17
N GLU A 498 6.06 16.66 25.94
CA GLU A 498 7.33 16.63 26.68
C GLU A 498 8.53 16.52 25.70
N GLY A 499 8.47 15.65 24.71
CA GLY A 499 9.58 15.40 23.78
C GLY A 499 10.84 14.88 24.49
N ILE A 500 11.94 14.80 23.77
CA ILE A 500 13.26 14.39 24.29
C ILE A 500 14.33 15.43 24.02
N ARG A 501 15.15 15.74 25.02
CA ARG A 501 16.23 16.72 24.89
C ARG A 501 17.42 16.16 24.13
N VAL A 502 17.99 16.98 23.23
CA VAL A 502 19.16 16.64 22.42
C VAL A 502 20.28 17.65 22.62
N ASN A 503 21.49 17.16 22.78
CA ASN A 503 22.68 17.96 22.71
C ASN A 503 23.05 18.24 21.24
N ALA A 504 22.67 19.42 20.74
CA ALA A 504 22.84 19.80 19.34
C ALA A 504 24.34 19.90 18.94
N GLU A 505 25.22 20.31 19.85
CA GLU A 505 26.66 20.39 19.56
C GLU A 505 27.26 18.99 19.41
N GLU A 506 26.92 18.09 20.31
CA GLU A 506 27.41 16.71 20.28
C GLU A 506 26.85 15.95 19.03
N LEU A 507 25.59 16.22 18.64
CA LEU A 507 25.00 15.71 17.39
C LEU A 507 25.79 16.21 16.17
N LYS A 508 26.17 17.47 16.15
CA LYS A 508 26.99 18.07 15.08
C LYS A 508 28.39 17.46 15.02
N GLU A 509 29.05 17.29 16.16
CA GLU A 509 30.34 16.62 16.24
C GLU A 509 30.29 15.17 15.78
N TYR A 510 29.22 14.47 16.16
CA TYR A 510 28.98 13.11 15.69
C TYR A 510 28.87 13.09 14.15
N GLY A 511 28.10 14.00 13.56
CA GLY A 511 27.98 14.14 12.11
C GLY A 511 29.30 14.42 11.40
N GLN A 512 30.14 15.27 11.99
CA GLN A 512 31.48 15.58 11.47
C GLN A 512 32.42 14.36 11.50
N ARG A 513 32.40 13.57 12.58
CA ARG A 513 33.16 12.31 12.65
C ARG A 513 32.75 11.31 11.58
N LEU A 514 31.44 11.19 11.33
CA LEU A 514 30.93 10.35 10.24
C LEU A 514 31.41 10.87 8.87
N GLN A 515 31.39 12.20 8.66
CA GLN A 515 31.81 12.82 7.39
C GLN A 515 33.27 12.49 7.04
N VAL A 516 34.17 12.63 8.00
CA VAL A 516 35.60 12.31 7.81
C VAL A 516 35.75 10.85 7.31
N ARG A 517 35.09 9.91 7.96
CA ARG A 517 35.17 8.50 7.58
C ARG A 517 34.50 8.20 6.24
N ILE A 518 33.39 8.86 5.91
CA ILE A 518 32.73 8.76 4.62
C ILE A 518 33.66 9.20 3.49
N GLU A 519 34.36 10.33 3.65
CA GLU A 519 35.32 10.86 2.66
C GLU A 519 36.55 9.94 2.46
N GLU A 520 37.03 9.31 3.55
CA GLU A 520 38.08 8.29 3.46
C GLU A 520 37.62 7.08 2.64
N LEU A 521 36.44 6.54 2.94
CA LEU A 521 35.87 5.40 2.25
C LEU A 521 35.57 5.70 0.78
N GLU A 522 35.09 6.90 0.47
CA GLU A 522 34.81 7.32 -0.90
C GLU A 522 36.08 7.25 -1.75
N LYS A 523 37.19 7.80 -1.26
CA LYS A 523 38.50 7.74 -1.92
C LYS A 523 38.99 6.30 -2.10
N LEU A 524 38.88 5.47 -1.05
CA LEU A 524 39.27 4.05 -1.10
C LEU A 524 38.44 3.25 -2.10
N ILE A 525 37.14 3.52 -2.17
CA ILE A 525 36.24 2.83 -3.10
C ILE A 525 36.56 3.24 -4.54
N TRP A 526 36.78 4.54 -4.82
CA TRP A 526 37.17 5.01 -6.15
C TRP A 526 38.55 4.47 -6.59
N GLU A 527 39.51 4.41 -5.68
CA GLU A 527 40.82 3.83 -5.95
C GLU A 527 40.68 2.34 -6.35
N GLN A 528 39.90 1.55 -5.59
CA GLN A 528 39.65 0.15 -5.89
C GLN A 528 38.82 -0.04 -7.18
N ALA A 529 37.91 0.86 -7.49
CA ALA A 529 37.11 0.85 -8.70
C ALA A 529 37.91 1.32 -9.94
N GLY A 530 38.97 2.11 -9.73
CA GLY A 530 39.78 2.72 -10.77
C GLY A 530 39.10 3.91 -11.48
N GLU A 531 38.04 4.46 -10.91
CA GLU A 531 37.34 5.67 -11.38
C GLU A 531 36.43 6.24 -10.29
N GLU A 532 36.14 7.54 -10.40
CA GLU A 532 35.16 8.22 -9.56
C GLU A 532 33.73 7.96 -10.08
N PHE A 533 32.81 7.65 -9.19
CA PHE A 533 31.40 7.44 -9.50
C PHE A 533 30.53 7.73 -8.27
N ASN A 534 29.22 7.88 -8.48
CA ASN A 534 28.28 8.05 -7.37
C ASN A 534 27.97 6.71 -6.71
N ILE A 535 28.58 6.44 -5.54
CA ILE A 535 28.44 5.20 -4.77
C ILE A 535 27.00 4.99 -4.30
N ASN A 536 26.24 6.07 -4.09
CA ASN A 536 24.82 6.03 -3.70
C ASN A 536 23.88 5.76 -4.90
N SER A 537 24.39 5.75 -6.14
CA SER A 537 23.60 5.40 -7.32
C SER A 537 23.61 3.88 -7.54
N PRO A 538 22.50 3.14 -7.30
CA PRO A 538 22.44 1.71 -7.54
C PRO A 538 22.82 1.32 -8.96
N LYS A 539 22.48 2.18 -9.95
CA LYS A 539 22.77 1.96 -11.36
C LYS A 539 24.28 2.03 -11.63
N GLN A 540 24.96 3.08 -11.17
CA GLN A 540 26.40 3.24 -11.39
C GLN A 540 27.18 2.17 -10.63
N LEU A 541 26.80 1.94 -9.35
CA LEU A 541 27.44 0.90 -8.55
C LEU A 541 27.28 -0.49 -9.18
N GLY A 542 26.10 -0.81 -9.71
CA GLY A 542 25.84 -2.09 -10.39
C GLY A 542 26.75 -2.30 -11.62
N VAL A 543 26.97 -1.25 -12.40
CA VAL A 543 27.91 -1.29 -13.54
C VAL A 543 29.35 -1.53 -13.06
N ILE A 544 29.81 -0.81 -12.04
CA ILE A 544 31.16 -0.97 -11.47
C ILE A 544 31.37 -2.40 -10.97
N LEU A 545 30.49 -2.92 -10.13
CA LEU A 545 30.67 -4.23 -9.51
C LEU A 545 30.55 -5.38 -10.50
N PHE A 546 29.52 -5.39 -11.35
CA PHE A 546 29.14 -6.55 -12.15
C PHE A 546 29.60 -6.49 -13.60
N GLU A 547 29.85 -5.30 -14.18
CA GLU A 547 30.36 -5.20 -15.54
C GLU A 547 31.88 -4.91 -15.57
N LYS A 548 32.35 -3.94 -14.80
CA LYS A 548 33.77 -3.56 -14.77
C LYS A 548 34.61 -4.52 -13.95
N LEU A 549 34.24 -4.77 -12.71
CA LEU A 549 34.96 -5.70 -11.81
C LEU A 549 34.56 -7.16 -11.98
N GLN A 550 33.54 -7.44 -12.81
CA GLN A 550 33.08 -8.80 -13.16
C GLN A 550 32.78 -9.70 -11.95
N MET A 551 32.21 -9.15 -10.88
CA MET A 551 31.88 -9.92 -9.68
C MET A 551 30.76 -10.93 -9.97
N PRO A 552 30.76 -12.11 -9.32
CA PRO A 552 29.72 -13.12 -9.53
C PRO A 552 28.39 -12.72 -8.91
N GLY A 553 27.29 -13.33 -9.34
CA GLY A 553 25.98 -13.20 -8.70
C GLY A 553 25.18 -11.96 -9.01
N GLY A 554 25.53 -11.19 -10.03
CA GLY A 554 24.79 -9.99 -10.46
C GLY A 554 23.37 -10.31 -10.91
N LYS A 555 22.36 -10.06 -10.05
CA LYS A 555 20.95 -10.24 -10.37
C LYS A 555 20.44 -9.03 -11.15
N LYS A 556 20.10 -9.20 -12.43
CA LYS A 556 19.53 -8.14 -13.26
C LYS A 556 18.07 -7.88 -12.85
N THR A 557 17.74 -6.60 -12.71
CA THR A 557 16.38 -6.08 -12.50
C THR A 557 15.95 -5.29 -13.74
N LYS A 558 14.71 -4.80 -13.78
CA LYS A 558 14.21 -3.94 -14.88
C LYS A 558 15.04 -2.65 -15.07
N THR A 559 15.69 -2.17 -14.02
CA THR A 559 16.44 -0.89 -14.00
C THR A 559 17.96 -1.04 -13.95
N GLY A 560 18.49 -2.28 -13.94
CA GLY A 560 19.92 -2.56 -13.85
C GLY A 560 20.22 -3.71 -12.89
N TYR A 561 21.45 -3.78 -12.36
CA TYR A 561 21.81 -4.79 -11.37
C TYR A 561 21.30 -4.43 -9.98
N SER A 562 20.86 -5.44 -9.23
CA SER A 562 20.53 -5.26 -7.81
C SER A 562 21.80 -5.03 -7.00
N THR A 563 21.84 -3.93 -6.25
CA THR A 563 22.88 -3.61 -5.26
C THR A 563 22.28 -3.54 -3.86
N ALA A 564 21.23 -4.32 -3.60
CA ALA A 564 20.61 -4.45 -2.29
C ALA A 564 21.60 -5.08 -1.29
N ALA A 565 21.41 -4.80 0.01
CA ALA A 565 22.33 -5.23 1.05
C ALA A 565 22.54 -6.76 1.06
N ASP A 566 21.47 -7.54 0.89
CA ASP A 566 21.51 -9.01 0.83
C ASP A 566 22.35 -9.58 -0.33
N VAL A 567 22.49 -8.83 -1.43
CA VAL A 567 23.35 -9.16 -2.56
C VAL A 567 24.80 -8.81 -2.26
N LEU A 568 25.03 -7.63 -1.67
CA LEU A 568 26.37 -7.16 -1.33
C LEU A 568 26.97 -7.95 -0.15
N ASP A 569 26.19 -8.28 0.86
CA ASP A 569 26.64 -9.08 2.02
C ASP A 569 27.23 -10.44 1.61
N LYS A 570 26.73 -11.06 0.55
CA LYS A 570 27.25 -12.30 0.00
C LYS A 570 28.61 -12.15 -0.68
N LEU A 571 28.91 -10.96 -1.20
CA LEU A 571 30.16 -10.65 -1.89
C LEU A 571 31.22 -10.06 -0.96
N ALA A 572 30.80 -9.46 0.16
CA ALA A 572 31.68 -8.78 1.11
C ALA A 572 32.84 -9.65 1.64
N PRO A 573 32.66 -10.96 1.98
CA PRO A 573 33.76 -11.78 2.49
C PRO A 573 34.94 -11.96 1.52
N GLU A 574 34.67 -11.90 0.21
CA GLU A 574 35.69 -12.14 -0.83
C GLU A 574 36.18 -10.83 -1.48
N HIS A 575 35.45 -9.71 -1.30
CA HIS A 575 35.70 -8.45 -2.01
C HIS A 575 35.77 -7.26 -1.06
N LYS A 576 36.96 -6.76 -0.77
CA LYS A 576 37.15 -5.63 0.14
C LYS A 576 36.36 -4.35 -0.27
N ILE A 577 36.30 -4.05 -1.55
CA ILE A 577 35.53 -2.89 -2.05
C ILE A 577 34.03 -2.99 -1.65
N VAL A 578 33.46 -4.20 -1.62
CA VAL A 578 32.07 -4.42 -1.22
C VAL A 578 31.88 -4.15 0.27
N THR A 579 32.82 -4.60 1.10
CA THR A 579 32.85 -4.28 2.54
C THR A 579 32.90 -2.76 2.77
N ASP A 580 33.79 -2.09 2.04
CA ASP A 580 33.94 -0.62 2.15
C ASP A 580 32.68 0.11 1.65
N ILE A 581 32.00 -0.38 0.62
CA ILE A 581 30.72 0.15 0.12
C ILE A 581 29.58 -0.02 1.15
N LEU A 582 29.51 -1.19 1.79
CA LEU A 582 28.51 -1.43 2.84
C LEU A 582 28.72 -0.48 4.03
N GLU A 583 29.97 -0.32 4.48
CA GLU A 583 30.33 0.66 5.52
C GLU A 583 29.99 2.09 5.08
N TYR A 584 30.37 2.50 3.87
CA TYR A 584 30.05 3.82 3.31
C TYR A 584 28.54 4.10 3.31
N ARG A 585 27.73 3.17 2.81
CA ARG A 585 26.27 3.31 2.77
C ARG A 585 25.67 3.41 4.17
N GLN A 586 26.17 2.60 5.10
CA GLN A 586 25.73 2.65 6.48
C GLN A 586 26.03 4.03 7.13
N LEU A 587 27.26 4.53 6.97
CA LEU A 587 27.64 5.83 7.53
C LEU A 587 26.93 7.00 6.87
N THR A 588 26.75 6.94 5.55
CA THR A 588 25.97 7.97 4.81
C THR A 588 24.53 8.00 5.29
N LYS A 589 23.90 6.84 5.54
CA LYS A 589 22.55 6.77 6.10
C LYS A 589 22.51 7.32 7.54
N LEU A 590 23.46 6.94 8.40
CA LEU A 590 23.57 7.48 9.76
C LEU A 590 23.69 9.00 9.75
N LYS A 591 24.53 9.54 8.88
CA LYS A 591 24.72 10.98 8.75
C LYS A 591 23.47 11.69 8.23
N SER A 592 22.97 11.29 7.07
CA SER A 592 21.86 12.00 6.42
C SER A 592 20.55 11.88 7.19
N THR A 593 20.21 10.69 7.68
CA THR A 593 18.92 10.43 8.34
C THR A 593 18.92 10.91 9.79
N TYR A 594 20.04 10.69 10.51
CA TYR A 594 20.07 10.96 11.95
C TYR A 594 20.89 12.18 12.32
N ALA A 595 22.17 12.28 11.92
CA ALA A 595 22.98 13.43 12.33
C ALA A 595 22.44 14.75 11.75
N ASP A 596 22.22 14.80 10.43
CA ASP A 596 21.72 16.00 9.74
C ASP A 596 20.18 16.08 9.84
N GLY A 597 19.48 14.94 9.75
CA GLY A 597 18.03 14.87 9.77
C GLY A 597 17.42 15.28 11.09
N LEU A 598 17.92 14.76 12.22
CA LEU A 598 17.39 15.09 13.56
C LEU A 598 17.62 16.57 13.93
N ALA A 599 18.70 17.19 13.44
CA ALA A 599 18.98 18.59 13.70
C ALA A 599 17.85 19.54 13.26
N ASN A 600 17.07 19.16 12.24
CA ASN A 600 15.96 19.95 11.73
C ASN A 600 14.73 19.93 12.65
N TYR A 601 14.65 18.99 13.57
CA TYR A 601 13.52 18.81 14.50
C TYR A 601 13.82 19.35 15.91
N ILE A 602 15.00 19.86 16.16
CA ILE A 602 15.36 20.43 17.47
C ILE A 602 14.71 21.80 17.61
N ASP A 603 13.83 21.95 18.59
CA ASP A 603 13.15 23.19 18.89
C ASP A 603 14.05 24.20 19.61
N ALA A 604 13.52 25.38 19.92
CA ALA A 604 14.24 26.44 20.65
C ALA A 604 14.63 26.02 22.10
N GLY A 605 13.94 25.06 22.68
CA GLY A 605 14.21 24.45 23.98
C GLY A 605 15.25 23.33 23.95
N GLY A 606 15.75 22.98 22.77
CA GLY A 606 16.71 21.89 22.58
C GLY A 606 16.04 20.51 22.65
N ARG A 607 14.73 20.40 22.36
CA ARG A 607 13.98 19.14 22.41
C ARG A 607 13.47 18.73 21.02
N ILE A 608 13.29 17.46 20.83
CA ILE A 608 12.64 16.86 19.66
C ILE A 608 11.28 16.29 20.10
N HIS A 609 10.23 16.67 19.38
CA HIS A 609 8.86 16.23 19.60
C HIS A 609 8.44 15.30 18.45
N SER A 610 8.59 13.99 18.67
CA SER A 610 8.15 12.99 17.68
C SER A 610 6.63 12.81 17.74
N THR A 611 6.02 12.42 16.63
CA THR A 611 4.61 12.03 16.60
C THR A 611 4.46 10.51 16.78
N PHE A 612 3.64 10.07 17.75
CA PHE A 612 3.36 8.67 18.02
C PHE A 612 1.99 8.28 17.47
N ASN A 613 1.96 7.44 16.44
CA ASN A 613 0.74 7.07 15.73
C ASN A 613 0.19 5.73 16.20
N GLN A 614 -1.13 5.70 16.52
CA GLN A 614 -1.84 4.47 16.91
C GLN A 614 -2.45 3.75 15.71
N THR A 615 -2.68 4.43 14.57
CA THR A 615 -3.52 3.97 13.45
C THR A 615 -2.75 3.50 12.22
N ILE A 616 -1.41 3.37 12.31
CA ILE A 616 -0.56 3.03 11.16
C ILE A 616 -0.29 1.54 11.03
N THR A 617 -0.04 0.85 12.15
CA THR A 617 0.36 -0.56 12.11
C THR A 617 -0.83 -1.49 12.24
N ALA A 618 -0.89 -2.53 11.41
CA ALA A 618 -1.97 -3.50 11.49
C ALA A 618 -1.88 -4.45 12.71
N THR A 619 -0.79 -4.43 13.47
CA THR A 619 -0.56 -5.26 14.66
C THR A 619 -0.92 -4.55 15.96
N GLY A 620 -1.29 -3.27 15.93
CA GLY A 620 -1.52 -2.46 17.13
C GLY A 620 -0.26 -1.83 17.72
N ARG A 621 0.92 -2.06 17.15
CA ARG A 621 2.15 -1.35 17.58
C ARG A 621 2.01 0.14 17.32
N ILE A 622 2.59 0.95 18.21
CA ILE A 622 2.74 2.40 18.00
C ILE A 622 3.88 2.63 16.99
N SER A 623 3.70 3.53 16.06
CA SER A 623 4.79 3.99 15.18
C SER A 623 5.21 5.42 15.53
N SER A 624 6.46 5.77 15.27
CA SER A 624 7.03 7.09 15.51
C SER A 624 7.40 7.73 14.17
N THR A 625 6.98 8.98 13.99
CA THR A 625 7.26 9.78 12.77
C THR A 625 7.64 11.21 13.15
N GLU A 626 8.30 11.91 12.26
CA GLU A 626 8.65 13.34 12.34
C GLU A 626 9.35 13.78 13.62
N PRO A 627 10.50 13.18 13.98
CA PRO A 627 11.23 12.10 13.31
C PRO A 627 10.90 10.71 13.88
N ASN A 628 11.27 9.64 13.15
CA ASN A 628 11.16 8.29 13.69
C ASN A 628 12.30 7.98 14.67
N LEU A 629 12.00 8.04 15.96
CA LEU A 629 12.97 7.74 17.04
C LEU A 629 13.06 6.25 17.38
N GLN A 630 12.12 5.42 16.91
CA GLN A 630 12.13 3.97 17.17
C GLN A 630 13.13 3.21 16.31
N ASN A 631 13.62 3.82 15.22
CA ASN A 631 14.55 3.19 14.27
C ASN A 631 16.01 3.61 14.45
N ILE A 632 16.38 4.25 15.56
CA ILE A 632 17.78 4.59 15.86
C ILE A 632 18.58 3.29 15.98
N PRO A 633 19.64 3.10 15.17
CA PRO A 633 20.37 1.83 15.12
C PRO A 633 21.03 1.45 16.45
N ILE A 634 20.89 0.20 16.86
CA ILE A 634 21.50 -0.35 18.08
C ILE A 634 22.48 -1.50 17.81
N ARG A 635 22.48 -2.05 16.58
CA ARG A 635 23.31 -3.22 16.24
C ARG A 635 24.78 -2.89 16.05
N THR A 636 25.07 -1.68 15.61
CA THR A 636 26.45 -1.22 15.37
C THR A 636 26.87 -0.24 16.45
N GLU A 637 28.17 -0.22 16.76
CA GLU A 637 28.71 0.67 17.78
C GLU A 637 28.47 2.15 17.44
N LEU A 638 28.70 2.55 16.18
CA LEU A 638 28.44 3.90 15.71
C LEU A 638 26.96 4.29 15.84
N GLY A 639 26.05 3.37 15.51
CA GLY A 639 24.62 3.60 15.71
C GLY A 639 24.25 3.78 17.18
N ARG A 640 24.82 2.94 18.06
CA ARG A 640 24.61 3.09 19.52
C ARG A 640 25.16 4.42 20.07
N LEU A 641 26.33 4.87 19.57
CA LEU A 641 26.90 6.14 19.98
C LEU A 641 26.00 7.35 19.71
N LEU A 642 25.12 7.27 18.70
CA LEU A 642 24.11 8.31 18.45
C LEU A 642 23.20 8.52 19.66
N ARG A 643 22.91 7.48 20.44
CA ARG A 643 22.05 7.59 21.63
C ARG A 643 22.67 8.47 22.75
N LYS A 644 23.98 8.77 22.71
CA LYS A 644 24.64 9.68 23.66
C LYS A 644 24.17 11.13 23.53
N VAL A 645 23.74 11.55 22.32
CA VAL A 645 23.28 12.92 22.09
C VAL A 645 21.94 13.22 22.76
N PHE A 646 21.16 12.17 23.10
CA PHE A 646 19.91 12.31 23.84
C PHE A 646 20.22 12.35 25.34
N ILE A 647 19.92 13.47 25.96
CA ILE A 647 20.25 13.78 27.35
C ILE A 647 19.00 14.21 28.13
N PRO A 648 18.86 13.91 29.41
CA PRO A 648 17.78 14.44 30.23
C PRO A 648 17.97 15.92 30.52
N LYS A 649 16.93 16.57 31.02
CA LYS A 649 17.03 17.94 31.55
C LYS A 649 17.90 17.99 32.85
N GLU A 650 18.38 19.17 33.19
CA GLU A 650 19.22 19.34 34.36
C GLU A 650 18.52 18.88 35.65
N GLY A 651 19.24 18.13 36.49
CA GLY A 651 18.70 17.52 37.72
C GLY A 651 17.95 16.19 37.49
N PHE A 652 17.91 15.67 36.26
CA PHE A 652 17.24 14.42 35.88
C PHE A 652 18.27 13.40 35.37
N VAL A 653 17.80 12.17 35.25
CA VAL A 653 18.46 11.06 34.57
C VAL A 653 17.46 10.38 33.66
N PHE A 654 17.90 9.59 32.68
CA PHE A 654 17.02 8.64 32.01
C PHE A 654 16.92 7.36 32.87
N LEU A 655 15.71 6.85 32.98
CA LEU A 655 15.42 5.52 33.49
C LEU A 655 14.74 4.76 32.36
N ASP A 656 15.41 3.75 31.87
CA ASP A 656 14.94 2.86 30.80
C ASP A 656 14.47 1.55 31.41
N ALA A 657 13.31 1.07 31.01
CA ALA A 657 12.77 -0.22 31.39
C ALA A 657 12.36 -1.00 30.15
N ASP A 658 12.94 -2.16 29.94
CA ASP A 658 12.77 -3.02 28.77
C ASP A 658 12.19 -4.37 29.16
N TYR A 659 11.14 -4.85 28.48
CA TYR A 659 10.60 -6.18 28.73
C TYR A 659 11.58 -7.27 28.30
N SER A 660 11.84 -8.19 29.19
CA SER A 660 12.67 -9.37 28.88
C SER A 660 11.87 -10.39 28.07
N GLN A 661 12.10 -10.39 26.75
CA GLN A 661 11.58 -11.38 25.80
C GLN A 661 10.05 -11.55 25.83
N ILE A 662 9.32 -10.44 25.79
CA ILE A 662 7.86 -10.42 25.93
C ILE A 662 7.15 -11.32 24.91
N GLU A 663 7.55 -11.34 23.64
CA GLU A 663 6.89 -12.14 22.61
C GLU A 663 7.00 -13.64 22.89
N LEU A 664 8.13 -14.12 23.38
CA LEU A 664 8.29 -15.53 23.75
C LEU A 664 7.50 -15.89 25.02
N ARG A 665 7.37 -14.97 25.97
CA ARG A 665 6.51 -15.15 27.15
C ARG A 665 5.04 -15.19 26.77
N VAL A 666 4.62 -14.34 25.84
CA VAL A 666 3.28 -14.37 25.25
C VAL A 666 3.05 -15.71 24.52
N LEU A 667 4.00 -16.15 23.71
CA LEU A 667 3.91 -17.45 23.03
C LEU A 667 3.78 -18.61 24.03
N ALA A 668 4.57 -18.61 25.11
CA ALA A 668 4.48 -19.64 26.16
C ALA A 668 3.08 -19.69 26.79
N HIS A 669 2.53 -18.51 27.10
CA HIS A 669 1.19 -18.40 27.69
C HIS A 669 0.09 -18.84 26.70
N MET A 670 0.08 -18.30 25.50
CA MET A 670 -0.97 -18.56 24.52
C MET A 670 -0.97 -20.01 24.01
N SER A 671 0.21 -20.62 23.82
CA SER A 671 0.32 -22.02 23.42
C SER A 671 0.04 -22.99 24.56
N GLY A 672 0.21 -22.57 25.81
CA GLY A 672 0.11 -23.44 26.99
C GLY A 672 1.16 -24.54 26.99
N ASP A 673 2.33 -24.35 26.32
CA ASP A 673 3.40 -25.34 26.31
C ASP A 673 4.09 -25.42 27.68
N GLU A 674 3.91 -26.52 28.36
CA GLU A 674 4.36 -26.72 29.73
C GLU A 674 5.87 -26.67 29.90
N LYS A 675 6.62 -27.17 28.90
CA LYS A 675 8.08 -27.15 28.95
C LYS A 675 8.61 -25.72 28.81
N LEU A 676 8.04 -24.93 27.91
CA LEU A 676 8.42 -23.55 27.75
C LEU A 676 8.02 -22.70 28.97
N ILE A 677 6.80 -22.91 29.52
CA ILE A 677 6.37 -22.26 30.74
C ILE A 677 7.28 -22.60 31.91
N GLN A 678 7.63 -23.87 32.09
CA GLN A 678 8.53 -24.33 33.15
C GLN A 678 9.95 -23.71 33.03
N ALA A 679 10.50 -23.61 31.80
CA ALA A 679 11.79 -22.99 31.57
C ALA A 679 11.81 -21.52 32.03
N TYR A 680 10.71 -20.77 31.83
CA TYR A 680 10.58 -19.41 32.36
C TYR A 680 10.40 -19.35 33.91
N ARG A 681 9.67 -20.30 34.51
CA ARG A 681 9.50 -20.36 35.94
C ARG A 681 10.79 -20.65 36.70
N GLU A 682 11.69 -21.42 36.08
CA GLU A 682 13.00 -21.74 36.62
C GLU A 682 14.02 -20.62 36.44
N ALA A 683 13.63 -19.48 35.86
CA ALA A 683 14.45 -18.29 35.61
C ALA A 683 15.75 -18.57 34.83
N GLN A 684 15.73 -19.55 33.92
CA GLN A 684 16.87 -19.96 33.13
C GLN A 684 17.00 -19.13 31.86
N ASP A 685 18.20 -19.09 31.28
CA ASP A 685 18.44 -18.54 29.95
C ASP A 685 17.66 -19.36 28.91
N ILE A 686 16.52 -18.83 28.44
CA ILE A 686 15.61 -19.53 27.53
C ILE A 686 16.29 -19.97 26.22
N HIS A 687 17.21 -19.18 25.68
CA HIS A 687 17.91 -19.53 24.46
C HIS A 687 18.92 -20.67 24.69
N ARG A 688 19.55 -20.67 25.84
CA ARG A 688 20.45 -21.75 26.25
C ARG A 688 19.68 -23.01 26.58
N MET A 689 18.51 -22.88 27.25
CA MET A 689 17.61 -23.98 27.50
C MET A 689 17.07 -24.61 26.21
N THR A 690 16.60 -23.78 25.27
CA THR A 690 16.17 -24.23 23.94
C THR A 690 17.30 -24.95 23.22
N ALA A 691 18.53 -24.42 23.25
CA ALA A 691 19.68 -25.08 22.64
C ALA A 691 19.97 -26.47 23.28
N SER A 692 19.92 -26.54 24.62
CA SER A 692 20.09 -27.79 25.36
C SER A 692 19.05 -28.83 24.95
N GLN A 693 17.78 -28.45 24.89
CA GLN A 693 16.67 -29.35 24.59
C GLN A 693 16.60 -29.73 23.10
N VAL A 694 16.79 -28.78 22.20
CA VAL A 694 16.69 -29.02 20.74
C VAL A 694 17.90 -29.79 20.19
N PHE A 695 19.10 -29.55 20.74
CA PHE A 695 20.35 -30.25 20.33
C PHE A 695 20.68 -31.42 21.21
N HIS A 696 19.90 -31.72 22.23
CA HIS A 696 20.14 -32.82 23.20
C HIS A 696 21.50 -32.72 23.87
N ILE A 697 21.90 -31.54 24.29
CA ILE A 697 23.19 -31.23 24.94
C ILE A 697 22.91 -30.78 26.38
N PRO A 698 23.73 -31.18 27.36
CA PRO A 698 23.63 -30.68 28.71
C PRO A 698 23.67 -29.14 28.74
N PHE A 699 22.86 -28.52 29.60
CA PHE A 699 22.70 -27.05 29.67
C PHE A 699 24.06 -26.32 29.84
N GLU A 700 24.95 -26.85 30.65
CA GLU A 700 26.29 -26.28 30.91
C GLU A 700 27.23 -26.39 29.71
N GLU A 701 27.02 -27.37 28.83
CA GLU A 701 27.86 -27.63 27.65
C GLU A 701 27.38 -26.85 26.40
N VAL A 702 26.29 -26.11 26.48
CA VAL A 702 25.80 -25.31 25.36
C VAL A 702 26.81 -24.21 25.05
N THR A 703 27.31 -24.25 23.81
CA THR A 703 28.28 -23.26 23.32
C THR A 703 27.58 -21.92 22.97
N PRO A 704 28.33 -20.80 22.93
CA PRO A 704 27.80 -19.51 22.50
C PRO A 704 27.18 -19.54 21.08
N LEU A 705 27.72 -20.34 20.18
CA LEU A 705 27.18 -20.52 18.82
C LEU A 705 25.84 -21.24 18.85
N GLN A 706 25.67 -22.30 19.61
CA GLN A 706 24.44 -23.06 19.74
C GLN A 706 23.36 -22.21 20.39
N ARG A 707 23.72 -21.44 21.43
CA ARG A 707 22.78 -20.46 22.06
C ARG A 707 22.32 -19.40 21.06
N ARG A 708 23.24 -18.87 20.22
CA ARG A 708 22.91 -17.91 19.17
C ARG A 708 21.98 -18.54 18.13
N ASN A 709 22.23 -19.78 17.71
CA ASN A 709 21.38 -20.49 16.75
C ASN A 709 19.98 -20.74 17.35
N ALA A 710 19.89 -21.17 18.60
CA ALA A 710 18.61 -21.34 19.30
C ALA A 710 17.86 -20.02 19.46
N LYS A 711 18.57 -18.90 19.68
CA LYS A 711 17.96 -17.58 19.69
C LYS A 711 17.31 -17.24 18.35
N ALA A 712 18.00 -17.51 17.24
CA ALA A 712 17.44 -17.28 15.90
C ALA A 712 16.24 -18.20 15.61
N VAL A 713 16.27 -19.45 16.07
CA VAL A 713 15.13 -20.37 15.96
C VAL A 713 13.95 -19.87 16.80
N ASN A 714 14.15 -19.51 18.05
CA ASN A 714 13.09 -19.01 18.95
C ASN A 714 12.36 -17.82 18.33
N PHE A 715 13.09 -16.79 17.87
CA PHE A 715 12.49 -15.64 17.22
C PHE A 715 11.92 -16.00 15.84
N GLY A 716 12.61 -16.84 15.08
CA GLY A 716 12.13 -17.30 13.79
C GLY A 716 10.76 -17.99 13.88
N ILE A 717 10.54 -18.84 14.89
CA ILE A 717 9.27 -19.51 15.12
C ILE A 717 8.14 -18.50 15.38
N VAL A 718 8.38 -17.48 16.22
CA VAL A 718 7.42 -16.39 16.48
C VAL A 718 7.04 -15.66 15.18
N TYR A 719 8.01 -15.49 14.27
CA TYR A 719 7.78 -14.82 12.98
C TYR A 719 7.37 -15.75 11.84
N GLY A 720 7.11 -17.04 12.12
CA GLY A 720 6.73 -18.02 11.11
C GLY A 720 7.80 -18.28 10.05
N ILE A 721 9.08 -18.35 10.47
CA ILE A 721 10.21 -18.48 9.57
C ILE A 721 10.18 -19.81 8.81
N SER A 722 10.48 -19.77 7.52
CA SER A 722 10.69 -20.98 6.73
C SER A 722 12.11 -21.56 6.90
N SER A 723 12.28 -22.85 6.59
CA SER A 723 13.62 -23.48 6.56
C SER A 723 14.59 -22.74 5.62
N PHE A 724 14.08 -22.12 4.56
CA PHE A 724 14.89 -21.27 3.68
C PHE A 724 15.35 -19.99 4.39
N GLY A 725 14.43 -19.27 5.06
CA GLY A 725 14.77 -18.05 5.80
C GLY A 725 15.79 -18.35 6.90
N LEU A 726 15.54 -19.37 7.73
CA LEU A 726 16.44 -19.76 8.81
C LEU A 726 17.83 -20.19 8.28
N SER A 727 17.89 -20.85 7.12
CA SER A 727 19.16 -21.25 6.51
C SER A 727 20.01 -20.05 6.09
N GLN A 728 19.37 -18.97 5.62
CA GLN A 728 20.08 -17.73 5.29
C GLN A 728 20.56 -17.00 6.56
N ASP A 729 19.71 -16.90 7.58
CA ASP A 729 20.05 -16.21 8.83
C ASP A 729 21.20 -16.85 9.58
N LEU A 730 21.27 -18.17 9.58
CA LEU A 730 22.31 -18.94 10.27
C LEU A 730 23.50 -19.32 9.37
N SER A 731 23.44 -19.05 8.07
CA SER A 731 24.42 -19.49 7.08
C SER A 731 24.67 -21.03 7.11
N ILE A 732 23.56 -21.78 7.21
CA ILE A 732 23.55 -23.26 7.22
C ILE A 732 22.77 -23.79 6.02
N THR A 733 22.82 -25.11 5.78
CA THR A 733 22.02 -25.73 4.71
C THR A 733 20.52 -25.68 5.03
N ARG A 734 19.68 -25.65 3.99
CA ARG A 734 18.22 -25.70 4.16
C ARG A 734 17.76 -26.99 4.90
N LYS A 735 18.51 -28.11 4.74
CA LYS A 735 18.22 -29.36 5.41
C LYS A 735 18.48 -29.26 6.93
N GLU A 736 19.60 -28.65 7.32
CA GLU A 736 19.92 -28.40 8.73
C GLU A 736 18.90 -27.43 9.37
N ALA A 737 18.53 -26.36 8.67
CA ALA A 737 17.50 -25.43 9.14
C ALA A 737 16.15 -26.13 9.34
N ALA A 738 15.75 -27.00 8.40
CA ALA A 738 14.53 -27.79 8.52
C ALA A 738 14.57 -28.71 9.73
N GLN A 739 15.72 -29.36 9.97
CA GLN A 739 15.90 -30.23 11.13
C GLN A 739 15.84 -29.44 12.45
N TYR A 740 16.38 -28.20 12.50
CA TYR A 740 16.28 -27.37 13.71
C TYR A 740 14.82 -27.00 14.02
N ILE A 741 14.04 -26.66 12.99
CA ILE A 741 12.60 -26.35 13.15
C ILE A 741 11.84 -27.60 13.62
N GLU A 742 12.11 -28.75 13.04
CA GLU A 742 11.49 -30.04 13.40
C GLU A 742 11.80 -30.41 14.86
N ASN A 743 13.05 -30.39 15.26
CA ASN A 743 13.49 -30.67 16.64
C ASN A 743 12.86 -29.69 17.64
N TYR A 744 12.71 -28.39 17.24
CA TYR A 744 12.03 -27.40 18.07
C TYR A 744 10.58 -27.81 18.32
N PHE A 745 9.85 -28.18 17.29
CA PHE A 745 8.44 -28.56 17.42
C PHE A 745 8.24 -29.94 18.07
N GLU A 746 9.21 -30.85 17.96
CA GLU A 746 9.22 -32.09 18.76
C GLU A 746 9.43 -31.79 20.26
N THR A 747 10.27 -30.81 20.55
CA THR A 747 10.54 -30.36 21.92
C THR A 747 9.34 -29.63 22.53
N TYR A 748 8.68 -28.77 21.73
CA TYR A 748 7.55 -27.92 22.11
C TYR A 748 6.30 -28.20 21.26
N PRO A 749 5.67 -29.37 21.37
CA PRO A 749 4.58 -29.77 20.45
C PRO A 749 3.32 -28.93 20.56
N LYS A 750 3.02 -28.32 21.71
CA LYS A 750 1.86 -27.43 21.86
C LYS A 750 2.03 -26.13 21.09
N ILE A 751 3.26 -25.64 20.92
CA ILE A 751 3.52 -24.45 20.09
C ILE A 751 3.12 -24.71 18.64
N LYS A 752 3.49 -25.87 18.08
CA LYS A 752 3.08 -26.22 16.71
C LYS A 752 1.58 -26.26 16.55
N GLY A 753 0.90 -26.98 17.47
CA GLY A 753 -0.56 -27.08 17.46
C GLY A 753 -1.25 -25.72 17.57
N PHE A 754 -0.72 -24.81 18.39
CA PHE A 754 -1.20 -23.45 18.54
C PHE A 754 -1.04 -22.64 17.24
N LEU A 755 0.16 -22.63 16.63
CA LEU A 755 0.41 -21.87 15.39
C LEU A 755 -0.42 -22.41 14.22
N ASP A 756 -0.51 -23.74 14.07
CA ASP A 756 -1.35 -24.36 13.03
C ASP A 756 -2.84 -23.99 13.27
N GLY A 757 -3.28 -23.99 14.53
CA GLY A 757 -4.65 -23.60 14.91
C GLY A 757 -4.98 -22.12 14.59
N LEU A 758 -4.01 -21.21 14.74
CA LEU A 758 -4.19 -19.81 14.34
C LEU A 758 -4.39 -19.66 12.82
N VAL A 759 -3.64 -20.44 12.03
CA VAL A 759 -3.78 -20.42 10.57
C VAL A 759 -5.13 -20.99 10.14
N GLU A 760 -5.57 -22.10 10.73
CA GLU A 760 -6.89 -22.69 10.42
C GLU A 760 -8.02 -21.76 10.84
N HIS A 761 -7.97 -21.18 12.04
CA HIS A 761 -8.94 -20.18 12.47
C HIS A 761 -9.00 -18.98 11.52
N ALA A 762 -7.84 -18.46 11.08
CA ALA A 762 -7.80 -17.35 10.14
C ALA A 762 -8.34 -17.71 8.73
N LYS A 763 -8.23 -18.97 8.32
CA LYS A 763 -8.85 -19.45 7.06
C LYS A 763 -10.38 -19.52 7.16
N GLU A 764 -10.90 -19.88 8.32
CA GLU A 764 -12.34 -20.00 8.57
C GLU A 764 -12.99 -18.63 8.81
N GLU A 765 -12.45 -17.85 9.73
CA GLU A 765 -13.04 -16.58 10.20
C GLU A 765 -12.55 -15.36 9.41
N GLY A 766 -11.42 -15.45 8.70
CA GLY A 766 -10.83 -14.35 7.96
C GLY A 766 -9.95 -13.41 8.79
N TYR A 767 -9.81 -13.63 10.09
CA TYR A 767 -9.00 -12.79 10.98
C TYR A 767 -8.33 -13.60 12.09
N VAL A 768 -7.38 -12.98 12.78
CA VAL A 768 -6.79 -13.46 14.04
C VAL A 768 -6.96 -12.42 15.14
N THR A 769 -6.85 -12.84 16.40
CA THR A 769 -7.05 -11.97 17.57
C THR A 769 -5.89 -12.00 18.56
N THR A 770 -5.64 -10.87 19.23
CA THR A 770 -4.77 -10.81 20.43
C THR A 770 -5.52 -11.29 21.66
N MET A 771 -4.81 -11.45 22.80
CA MET A 771 -5.42 -11.74 24.11
C MET A 771 -6.41 -10.65 24.56
N PHE A 772 -6.25 -9.44 24.09
CA PHE A 772 -7.11 -8.29 24.41
C PHE A 772 -8.27 -8.11 23.42
N GLY A 773 -8.43 -9.03 22.46
CA GLY A 773 -9.51 -9.02 21.49
C GLY A 773 -9.27 -8.16 20.26
N ARG A 774 -8.07 -7.57 20.09
CA ARG A 774 -7.72 -6.84 18.84
C ARG A 774 -7.76 -7.79 17.67
N ARG A 775 -8.53 -7.44 16.64
CA ARG A 775 -8.65 -8.23 15.41
C ARG A 775 -7.67 -7.75 14.35
N ARG A 776 -7.09 -8.69 13.64
CA ARG A 776 -6.36 -8.44 12.41
C ARG A 776 -6.92 -9.31 11.28
N PRO A 777 -7.57 -8.72 10.28
CA PRO A 777 -7.99 -9.43 9.07
C PRO A 777 -6.77 -9.98 8.30
N VAL A 778 -6.93 -11.17 7.68
CA VAL A 778 -5.86 -11.82 6.89
C VAL A 778 -6.41 -12.22 5.51
N PRO A 779 -6.73 -11.24 4.65
CA PRO A 779 -7.32 -11.51 3.33
C PRO A 779 -6.37 -12.30 2.42
N GLU A 780 -5.07 -12.22 2.65
CA GLU A 780 -4.05 -12.92 1.87
C GLU A 780 -4.22 -14.44 1.86
N LEU A 781 -4.86 -15.03 2.88
CA LEU A 781 -5.13 -16.46 2.95
C LEU A 781 -6.11 -16.95 1.88
N LYS A 782 -6.95 -16.08 1.35
CA LYS A 782 -7.90 -16.38 0.27
C LYS A 782 -7.28 -16.26 -1.12
N SER A 783 -6.06 -15.71 -1.24
CA SER A 783 -5.39 -15.48 -2.52
C SER A 783 -5.10 -16.81 -3.25
N SER A 784 -5.29 -16.82 -4.56
CA SER A 784 -4.85 -17.91 -5.44
C SER A 784 -3.32 -17.99 -5.56
N ASN A 785 -2.61 -16.88 -5.27
CA ASN A 785 -1.16 -16.78 -5.34
C ASN A 785 -0.50 -17.44 -4.12
N PHE A 786 0.31 -18.47 -4.35
CA PHE A 786 1.03 -19.19 -3.29
C PHE A 786 1.88 -18.28 -2.40
N MET A 787 2.57 -17.28 -2.97
CA MET A 787 3.43 -16.38 -2.20
C MET A 787 2.61 -15.50 -1.25
N GLN A 788 1.47 -15.01 -1.70
CA GLN A 788 0.54 -14.22 -0.87
C GLN A 788 -0.09 -15.09 0.21
N ARG A 789 -0.58 -16.31 -0.10
CA ARG A 789 -1.10 -17.23 0.93
C ARG A 789 -0.04 -17.55 1.98
N SER A 790 1.19 -17.87 1.57
CA SER A 790 2.28 -18.14 2.49
C SER A 790 2.65 -16.93 3.35
N PHE A 791 2.52 -15.73 2.81
CA PHE A 791 2.64 -14.50 3.60
C PHE A 791 1.49 -14.40 4.61
N GLY A 792 0.24 -14.64 4.20
CA GLY A 792 -0.93 -14.65 5.07
C GLY A 792 -0.81 -15.66 6.23
N GLU A 793 -0.28 -16.85 5.97
CA GLU A 793 -0.02 -17.84 7.03
C GLU A 793 0.98 -17.32 8.08
N ARG A 794 2.05 -16.65 7.65
CA ARG A 794 2.98 -16.00 8.59
C ARG A 794 2.34 -14.87 9.37
N VAL A 795 1.51 -14.05 8.72
CA VAL A 795 0.75 -12.99 9.37
C VAL A 795 -0.19 -13.56 10.44
N ALA A 796 -0.90 -14.66 10.12
CA ALA A 796 -1.81 -15.31 11.06
C ALA A 796 -1.08 -15.88 12.29
N MET A 797 0.11 -16.43 12.12
CA MET A 797 0.93 -16.95 13.24
C MET A 797 1.53 -15.82 14.10
N ASN A 798 2.05 -14.77 13.47
CA ASN A 798 2.79 -13.72 14.16
C ASN A 798 1.90 -12.67 14.82
N SER A 799 0.81 -12.24 14.16
CA SER A 799 0.05 -11.08 14.60
C SER A 799 -0.59 -11.22 16.00
N PRO A 800 -1.11 -12.39 16.41
CA PRO A 800 -1.63 -12.55 17.78
C PRO A 800 -0.55 -12.36 18.85
N ILE A 801 0.65 -12.85 18.60
CA ILE A 801 1.79 -12.78 19.53
C ILE A 801 2.31 -11.35 19.61
N GLN A 802 2.67 -10.78 18.46
CA GLN A 802 3.21 -9.42 18.37
C GLN A 802 2.18 -8.37 18.82
N GLY A 803 0.91 -8.53 18.43
CA GLY A 803 -0.16 -7.64 18.84
C GLY A 803 -0.45 -7.72 20.34
N THR A 804 -0.43 -8.91 20.93
CA THR A 804 -0.58 -9.06 22.40
C THR A 804 0.57 -8.37 23.14
N ALA A 805 1.81 -8.51 22.68
CA ALA A 805 2.95 -7.80 23.25
C ALA A 805 2.77 -6.28 23.16
N ALA A 806 2.29 -5.77 22.02
CA ALA A 806 1.98 -4.35 21.84
C ALA A 806 0.85 -3.89 22.79
N ASP A 807 -0.20 -4.68 22.96
CA ASP A 807 -1.30 -4.37 23.89
C ASP A 807 -0.82 -4.33 25.36
N ILE A 808 0.05 -5.25 25.76
CA ILE A 808 0.66 -5.25 27.11
C ILE A 808 1.45 -3.96 27.35
N ILE A 809 2.26 -3.54 26.39
CA ILE A 809 3.02 -2.28 26.49
C ILE A 809 2.08 -1.08 26.59
N LYS A 810 1.01 -1.03 25.83
CA LYS A 810 0.01 0.05 25.90
C LYS A 810 -0.62 0.14 27.29
N VAL A 811 -1.00 -1.00 27.87
CA VAL A 811 -1.50 -1.05 29.25
C VAL A 811 -0.47 -0.51 30.23
N ALA A 812 0.78 -0.95 30.11
CA ALA A 812 1.88 -0.46 30.95
C ALA A 812 2.08 1.06 30.82
N MET A 813 2.09 1.59 29.59
CA MET A 813 2.21 3.03 29.33
C MET A 813 1.12 3.85 30.02
N ILE A 814 -0.13 3.43 29.85
CA ILE A 814 -1.29 4.11 30.44
C ILE A 814 -1.17 4.13 31.98
N ARG A 815 -0.85 2.98 32.58
CA ARG A 815 -0.76 2.86 34.05
C ARG A 815 0.43 3.61 34.61
N VAL A 816 1.59 3.51 34.00
CA VAL A 816 2.79 4.27 34.40
C VAL A 816 2.53 5.78 34.31
N HIS A 817 2.02 6.25 33.17
CA HIS A 817 1.68 7.65 32.95
C HIS A 817 0.67 8.16 33.99
N LYS A 818 -0.39 7.40 34.24
CA LYS A 818 -1.41 7.73 35.24
C LYS A 818 -0.81 7.85 36.64
N ARG A 819 0.00 6.89 37.09
CA ARG A 819 0.63 6.92 38.40
C ARG A 819 1.62 8.06 38.58
N LEU A 820 2.44 8.35 37.57
CA LEU A 820 3.34 9.50 37.61
C LEU A 820 2.59 10.83 37.84
N LYS A 821 1.38 10.96 37.28
CA LYS A 821 0.51 12.13 37.50
C LYS A 821 -0.18 12.13 38.86
N GLU A 822 -0.79 11.01 39.25
CA GLU A 822 -1.54 10.88 40.50
C GLU A 822 -0.65 11.07 41.75
N GLU A 823 0.60 10.60 41.68
CA GLU A 823 1.60 10.77 42.73
C GLU A 823 2.32 12.12 42.66
N ASN A 824 1.91 13.02 41.72
CA ASN A 824 2.46 14.36 41.50
C ASN A 824 3.98 14.40 41.31
N LEU A 825 4.53 13.37 40.67
CA LEU A 825 5.96 13.29 40.37
C LEU A 825 6.34 14.27 39.25
N LYS A 826 7.61 14.72 39.29
CA LYS A 826 8.20 15.57 38.24
C LYS A 826 8.64 14.76 37.03
N SER A 827 8.83 13.46 37.20
CA SER A 827 9.24 12.50 36.19
C SER A 827 8.20 12.31 35.12
N ARG A 828 8.61 12.10 33.87
CA ARG A 828 7.70 11.99 32.71
C ARG A 828 8.11 10.83 31.79
N LEU A 829 7.11 10.06 31.33
CA LEU A 829 7.24 9.11 30.24
C LEU A 829 7.45 9.90 28.94
N ILE A 830 8.55 9.68 28.23
CA ILE A 830 8.91 10.47 27.05
C ILE A 830 9.05 9.68 25.76
N LEU A 831 9.42 8.40 25.81
CA LEU A 831 9.52 7.52 24.66
C LEU A 831 9.02 6.12 24.95
N GLN A 832 8.51 5.51 23.92
CA GLN A 832 8.28 4.06 23.81
C GLN A 832 9.00 3.57 22.55
N VAL A 833 9.90 2.61 22.69
CA VAL A 833 10.66 2.02 21.58
C VAL A 833 10.59 0.50 21.67
N HIS A 834 9.90 -0.15 20.73
CA HIS A 834 9.66 -1.59 20.70
C HIS A 834 8.99 -2.10 21.99
N ASP A 835 9.74 -2.67 22.93
CA ASP A 835 9.35 -3.20 24.22
C ASP A 835 9.94 -2.43 25.42
N GLU A 836 10.48 -1.26 25.15
CA GLU A 836 11.11 -0.38 26.17
C GLU A 836 10.28 0.88 26.42
N LEU A 837 10.29 1.34 27.68
CA LEU A 837 9.76 2.63 28.13
C LEU A 837 10.90 3.47 28.67
N LEU A 838 11.05 4.72 28.17
CA LEU A 838 12.05 5.66 28.61
C LEU A 838 11.40 6.80 29.40
N ILE A 839 11.84 6.99 30.65
CA ILE A 839 11.34 8.04 31.55
C ILE A 839 12.45 9.04 31.85
N GLU A 840 12.15 10.31 31.65
CA GLU A 840 12.97 11.40 32.12
C GLU A 840 12.68 11.60 33.62
N THR A 841 13.56 11.09 34.49
CA THR A 841 13.35 10.89 35.92
C THR A 841 14.11 11.87 36.76
N ALA A 842 13.43 12.60 37.67
CA ALA A 842 14.11 13.45 38.64
C ALA A 842 14.98 12.58 39.56
N LYS A 843 16.21 13.04 39.85
CA LYS A 843 17.18 12.25 40.61
C LYS A 843 16.69 11.85 42.01
N GLU A 844 15.88 12.69 42.63
CA GLU A 844 15.21 12.39 43.91
C GLU A 844 14.05 11.35 43.79
N GLU A 845 13.53 11.13 42.62
CA GLU A 845 12.34 10.24 42.37
C GLU A 845 12.75 8.87 41.82
N ILE A 846 14.01 8.56 41.59
CA ILE A 846 14.47 7.32 40.93
C ILE A 846 13.88 6.07 41.59
N GLN A 847 13.90 6.02 42.92
CA GLN A 847 13.39 4.83 43.64
C GLN A 847 11.87 4.64 43.46
N GLU A 848 11.10 5.73 43.51
CA GLU A 848 9.65 5.69 43.34
C GLU A 848 9.28 5.35 41.88
N VAL A 849 9.91 5.98 40.91
CA VAL A 849 9.69 5.71 39.49
C VAL A 849 10.09 4.26 39.12
N SER A 850 11.21 3.77 39.66
CA SER A 850 11.60 2.35 39.47
C SER A 850 10.56 1.39 40.00
N LYS A 851 9.98 1.67 41.16
CA LYS A 851 8.92 0.87 41.75
C LYS A 851 7.65 0.90 40.92
N ILE A 852 7.25 2.09 40.44
CA ILE A 852 6.11 2.26 39.53
C ILE A 852 6.29 1.42 38.26
N LEU A 853 7.48 1.52 37.63
CA LEU A 853 7.77 0.73 36.44
C LEU A 853 7.71 -0.77 36.69
N GLU A 854 8.31 -1.22 37.79
CA GLU A 854 8.29 -2.65 38.16
C GLU A 854 6.87 -3.17 38.40
N GLU A 855 6.06 -2.45 39.14
CA GLU A 855 4.69 -2.83 39.47
C GLU A 855 3.79 -2.82 38.24
N GLU A 856 3.81 -1.71 37.45
CA GLU A 856 2.88 -1.53 36.32
C GLU A 856 3.27 -2.31 35.08
N MET A 857 4.55 -2.42 34.76
CA MET A 857 5.01 -3.21 33.63
C MET A 857 4.86 -4.71 33.91
N LYS A 858 5.30 -5.21 35.04
CA LYS A 858 5.12 -6.62 35.41
C LYS A 858 3.65 -6.98 35.62
N GLY A 859 2.83 -6.06 36.10
CA GLY A 859 1.40 -6.22 36.33
C GLY A 859 0.50 -5.93 35.15
N ALA A 860 1.05 -5.57 33.96
CA ALA A 860 0.26 -5.15 32.80
C ALA A 860 -0.66 -6.24 32.23
N ALA A 861 -0.28 -7.50 32.39
CA ALA A 861 -1.11 -8.66 32.00
C ALA A 861 -0.87 -9.87 32.93
N ALA A 862 -1.91 -10.67 33.13
CA ALA A 862 -1.82 -11.91 33.85
C ALA A 862 -1.48 -13.07 32.90
N LEU A 863 -0.21 -13.44 32.83
CA LEU A 863 0.27 -14.55 32.03
C LEU A 863 0.60 -15.78 32.90
N SER A 864 0.67 -16.95 32.27
CA SER A 864 1.13 -18.19 32.97
C SER A 864 2.64 -18.17 33.30
N VAL A 865 3.36 -17.20 32.72
CA VAL A 865 4.78 -16.87 33.00
C VAL A 865 4.83 -15.42 33.48
N SER A 866 5.69 -15.09 34.45
CA SER A 866 5.84 -13.70 34.88
C SER A 866 6.39 -12.82 33.78
N LEU A 867 5.91 -11.58 33.68
CA LEU A 867 6.56 -10.54 32.91
C LEU A 867 7.77 -10.04 33.69
N GLU A 868 8.92 -10.00 33.05
CA GLU A 868 10.16 -9.49 33.65
C GLU A 868 10.66 -8.32 32.87
N ILE A 869 11.28 -7.38 33.57
CA ILE A 869 11.88 -6.17 32.99
C ILE A 869 13.33 -6.01 33.43
N ASP A 870 14.11 -5.44 32.54
CA ASP A 870 15.46 -4.96 32.84
C ASP A 870 15.42 -3.43 32.94
N MET A 871 15.97 -2.87 34.02
CA MET A 871 15.95 -1.42 34.25
C MET A 871 17.36 -0.87 34.42
N HIS A 872 17.65 0.24 33.76
CA HIS A 872 18.92 0.93 33.86
C HIS A 872 18.73 2.45 33.94
N THR A 873 19.62 3.13 34.66
CA THR A 873 19.67 4.60 34.70
C THR A 873 20.91 5.11 34.00
N GLY A 874 20.84 6.28 33.40
CA GLY A 874 21.98 6.91 32.72
C GLY A 874 21.82 8.40 32.55
N ASP A 875 22.97 9.09 32.40
CA ASP A 875 23.01 10.52 32.11
C ASP A 875 22.76 10.80 30.60
N ASN A 876 22.60 9.79 29.81
CA ASN A 876 22.17 9.82 28.41
C ASN A 876 21.48 8.49 28.03
N TRP A 877 20.81 8.43 26.87
CA TRP A 877 20.09 7.21 26.47
C TRP A 877 21.03 6.01 26.17
N TYR A 878 22.30 6.26 25.82
CA TYR A 878 23.26 5.17 25.63
C TYR A 878 23.59 4.45 26.94
N GLU A 879 23.76 5.22 28.04
CA GLU A 879 24.08 4.67 29.34
C GLU A 879 22.88 4.03 30.04
N ALA A 880 21.69 4.52 29.72
CA ALA A 880 20.44 3.99 30.28
C ALA A 880 20.02 2.63 29.66
N LYS A 881 20.76 2.14 28.64
CA LYS A 881 20.39 0.88 27.96
C LYS A 881 21.41 -0.24 28.13
#